data_9ecc2e0cf61a0258e570ead0481c51db
#
_entry.id   9ecc2e0cf61a0258e570ead0481c51db
#
_cell.length_a   1.000
_cell.length_b   1.000
_cell.length_c   1.000
_cell.angle_alpha   90.00
_cell.angle_beta   90.00
_cell.angle_gamma   90.00
#
_symmetry.space_group_name_H-M   'P 1'
#
loop_
_entity.id
_entity.type
_entity.pdbx_description
1 polymer ?
#
loop_
_entity_poly.entity_id
_entity_poly.type
_entity_poly.pdbx_seq_one_letter_code
_entity_poly.pdbx_strand_id
1 'polypeptide(L)'
;MVVGLMLGALFATATAAGIPQYARSLEIISMHATVEDVGNINSNVHINTSWIPLANDDHVLADAAVLSAVENNLGELVVDTTRLTKSREHWWGRLNEPLRQDSLASLSSFQYIENFAEHVAFIEGTAPTDSITMVDGERTIEVAVLHKRAQLLQLEVGDVINSQPIDLGTGLVRARITGTFEQTDLYEVFWLELGEAYLAPAIEGREQPLIMLPTESSMFSIVAEANAGLPASYDWFIYTDQSLLADKSVADLEDAYGGLSEQLEEGIARPFVITEIIPRIESMKKRALFGSIPLLLMALLILSCIAFYLTMAAGLLGRRRVAGYVILRSRGFNVRQQLRIHLAEAAVISLPAAIVAPLISLVVIAAVGYLPAYSSITDGGTMPIELSAKAWLWSFGAAVGTVLVVTAASSFWDRSTIASARSSDSRPVDEPWFQRFYVDAMLIGLSGIVWWEVGSRSSALTADRGGEFSPDLSLLAAPVLIAISGSLVALRLFPIITRVFARVGLRSGSTSLGLGLASVARRPFFHGWPMLAFALAISTGIVAGSVVSTLERSTNEQVFYSTGADIRVTTTGSTGQVGREQLEEVRNLDSINVATPAMRTDATVGTTSLGSQFTLLTVDPIDFQQVAWFRDDFTDSETSIHQLVDRLAVRVLPDPIVIPPNASEMSILAKNEPFTPRLELWVVLRDGFGDSHTINMGEFEEGWFRGTADLSTYPQPVEITSIQTFMKVGPDSAPPSDVFLDDLMVDTPETVGTGESHLVIDFNDNAFWTGLPTAEGEDTGYSTETE
;
A
#
# COMPACT_ATOMS: atom_id res chain seq x y z
N MET A 1 22.85 44.65 19.84
CA MET A 1 23.17 43.30 20.37
C MET A 1 22.00 42.66 21.06
N VAL A 2 21.26 43.35 21.96
CA VAL A 2 20.06 42.78 22.59
C VAL A 2 19.04 42.41 21.53
N VAL A 3 18.79 43.30 20.56
CA VAL A 3 17.89 43.02 19.41
C VAL A 3 18.33 41.77 18.62
N GLY A 4 19.68 41.62 18.42
CA GLY A 4 20.18 40.41 17.74
C GLY A 4 19.94 39.14 18.53
N LEU A 5 20.05 39.14 19.87
CA LEU A 5 19.69 38.01 20.71
C LEU A 5 18.18 37.73 20.68
N MET A 6 17.34 38.79 20.69
CA MET A 6 15.88 38.63 20.57
C MET A 6 15.49 38.00 19.21
N LEU A 7 16.10 38.47 18.10
CA LEU A 7 15.88 37.87 16.79
C LEU A 7 16.35 36.41 16.74
N GLY A 8 17.54 36.13 17.28
CA GLY A 8 18.03 34.75 17.35
C GLY A 8 17.12 33.81 18.18
N ALA A 9 16.62 34.31 19.32
CA ALA A 9 15.64 33.56 20.11
C ALA A 9 14.32 33.34 19.36
N LEU A 10 13.85 34.37 18.65
CA LEU A 10 12.62 34.26 17.84
C LEU A 10 12.80 33.27 16.69
N PHE A 11 13.93 33.32 15.98
CA PHE A 11 14.20 32.33 14.92
C PHE A 11 14.30 30.92 15.48
N ALA A 12 14.96 30.70 16.63
CA ALA A 12 15.04 29.38 17.25
C ALA A 12 13.68 28.82 17.61
N THR A 13 12.85 29.63 18.28
CA THR A 13 11.51 29.23 18.72
C THR A 13 10.54 29.08 17.56
N ALA A 14 10.64 29.92 16.50
CA ALA A 14 9.80 29.83 15.31
C ALA A 14 10.15 28.60 14.46
N THR A 15 11.44 28.29 14.29
CA THR A 15 11.88 27.06 13.60
C THR A 15 11.38 25.82 14.34
N ALA A 16 11.51 25.79 15.66
CA ALA A 16 11.04 24.65 16.45
C ALA A 16 9.50 24.50 16.40
N ALA A 17 8.74 25.61 16.48
CA ALA A 17 7.27 25.58 16.36
C ALA A 17 6.80 25.19 14.95
N GLY A 18 7.57 25.55 13.93
CA GLY A 18 7.25 25.27 12.53
C GLY A 18 7.30 23.79 12.17
N ILE A 19 8.12 22.98 12.86
CA ILE A 19 8.24 21.54 12.57
C ILE A 19 6.87 20.82 12.70
N PRO A 20 6.21 20.83 13.87
CA PRO A 20 4.93 20.14 14.01
C PRO A 20 3.80 20.77 13.20
N GLN A 21 3.83 22.07 12.94
CA GLN A 21 2.83 22.73 12.09
C GLN A 21 2.98 22.34 10.62
N TYR A 22 4.19 22.31 10.10
CA TYR A 22 4.45 21.86 8.73
C TYR A 22 4.13 20.39 8.53
N ALA A 23 4.49 19.54 9.51
CA ALA A 23 4.12 18.11 9.48
C ALA A 23 2.60 17.93 9.44
N ARG A 24 1.84 18.73 10.21
CA ARG A 24 0.38 18.70 10.20
C ARG A 24 -0.22 19.19 8.88
N SER A 25 0.34 20.27 8.30
CA SER A 25 -0.07 20.75 6.97
C SER A 25 0.13 19.68 5.88
N LEU A 26 1.26 18.95 5.90
CA LEU A 26 1.52 17.85 4.98
C LEU A 26 0.59 16.67 5.23
N GLU A 27 0.26 16.35 6.49
CA GLU A 27 -0.70 15.31 6.83
C GLU A 27 -2.07 15.60 6.23
N ILE A 28 -2.57 16.83 6.38
CA ILE A 28 -3.86 17.26 5.78
C ILE A 28 -3.82 17.11 4.25
N ILE A 29 -2.80 17.63 3.58
CA ILE A 29 -2.68 17.54 2.12
C ILE A 29 -2.58 16.08 1.68
N SER A 30 -1.77 15.28 2.38
CA SER A 30 -1.60 13.87 2.05
C SER A 30 -2.88 13.08 2.26
N MET A 31 -3.68 13.44 3.26
CA MET A 31 -4.97 12.81 3.53
C MET A 31 -5.97 13.09 2.41
N HIS A 32 -6.12 14.37 2.01
CA HIS A 32 -6.97 14.72 0.87
C HIS A 32 -6.55 13.99 -0.41
N ALA A 33 -5.25 14.00 -0.73
CA ALA A 33 -4.74 13.30 -1.90
C ALA A 33 -4.93 11.77 -1.80
N THR A 34 -4.81 11.18 -0.61
CA THR A 34 -5.01 9.74 -0.41
C THR A 34 -6.47 9.35 -0.59
N VAL A 35 -7.41 10.13 -0.02
CA VAL A 35 -8.84 9.87 -0.15
C VAL A 35 -9.30 10.08 -1.60
N GLU A 36 -8.77 11.08 -2.30
CA GLU A 36 -9.04 11.31 -3.72
C GLU A 36 -8.50 10.18 -4.61
N ASP A 37 -7.29 9.67 -4.33
CA ASP A 37 -6.67 8.54 -5.05
C ASP A 37 -7.43 7.22 -4.86
N VAL A 38 -7.95 6.99 -3.65
CA VAL A 38 -8.78 5.82 -3.34
C VAL A 38 -10.09 5.84 -4.13
N GLY A 39 -10.67 7.00 -4.34
CA GLY A 39 -11.95 7.18 -5.06
C GLY A 39 -13.17 6.78 -4.24
N ASN A 40 -14.37 7.13 -4.74
CA ASN A 40 -15.62 6.95 -4.00
C ASN A 40 -15.91 5.49 -3.64
N ILE A 41 -15.63 4.59 -4.56
CA ILE A 41 -15.94 3.15 -4.39
C ILE A 41 -15.07 2.54 -3.31
N ASN A 42 -13.77 2.71 -3.40
CA ASN A 42 -12.81 2.05 -2.52
C ASN A 42 -12.71 2.72 -1.13
N SER A 43 -13.31 3.91 -0.95
CA SER A 43 -13.43 4.57 0.37
C SER A 43 -14.54 3.99 1.23
N ASN A 44 -15.48 3.27 0.63
CA ASN A 44 -16.58 2.63 1.32
C ASN A 44 -16.13 1.46 2.19
N VAL A 45 -17.02 1.02 3.05
CA VAL A 45 -16.77 -0.12 3.95
C VAL A 45 -17.71 -1.25 3.60
N HIS A 46 -17.15 -2.40 3.27
CA HIS A 46 -17.90 -3.62 3.08
C HIS A 46 -17.69 -4.54 4.28
N ILE A 47 -18.77 -4.88 4.96
CA ILE A 47 -18.80 -5.80 6.11
C ILE A 47 -19.46 -7.09 5.64
N ASN A 48 -18.77 -8.20 5.77
CA ASN A 48 -19.26 -9.52 5.36
C ASN A 48 -19.24 -10.51 6.53
N THR A 49 -20.22 -11.38 6.59
CA THR A 49 -20.18 -12.63 7.36
C THR A 49 -20.93 -13.74 6.63
N SER A 50 -20.39 -14.95 6.68
CA SER A 50 -21.01 -16.14 6.07
C SER A 50 -21.34 -17.22 7.10
N TRP A 51 -21.56 -16.84 8.36
CA TRP A 51 -21.71 -17.77 9.48
C TRP A 51 -23.08 -17.67 10.18
N ILE A 52 -23.96 -16.79 9.70
CA ILE A 52 -25.29 -16.60 10.27
C ILE A 52 -26.30 -17.39 9.45
N PRO A 53 -27.13 -18.26 10.08
CA PRO A 53 -28.22 -18.95 9.39
C PRO A 53 -29.29 -17.95 8.89
N LEU A 54 -29.96 -18.29 7.79
CA LEU A 54 -31.11 -17.52 7.31
C LEU A 54 -32.33 -17.63 8.22
N ALA A 55 -32.46 -18.76 8.91
CA ALA A 55 -33.57 -19.02 9.82
C ALA A 55 -33.37 -18.34 11.19
N ASN A 56 -34.47 -18.08 11.88
CA ASN A 56 -34.54 -17.65 13.30
C ASN A 56 -34.16 -16.20 13.54
N ASP A 57 -34.66 -15.21 13.02
CA ASP A 57 -34.46 -13.77 13.34
C ASP A 57 -32.99 -13.35 13.68
N ASP A 58 -32.03 -14.26 13.50
CA ASP A 58 -30.60 -14.01 13.78
C ASP A 58 -30.07 -12.88 12.88
N HIS A 59 -30.64 -12.74 11.68
CA HIS A 59 -30.36 -11.63 10.77
C HIS A 59 -30.75 -10.26 11.36
N VAL A 60 -31.86 -10.17 12.09
CA VAL A 60 -32.31 -8.91 12.70
C VAL A 60 -31.35 -8.48 13.81
N LEU A 61 -30.84 -9.45 14.59
CA LEU A 61 -29.83 -9.17 15.59
C LEU A 61 -28.50 -8.74 14.98
N ALA A 62 -28.10 -9.38 13.89
CA ALA A 62 -26.88 -9.03 13.14
C ALA A 62 -26.99 -7.64 12.54
N ASP A 63 -28.12 -7.32 11.88
CA ASP A 63 -28.37 -5.98 11.34
C ASP A 63 -28.29 -4.91 12.42
N ALA A 64 -28.95 -5.13 13.56
CA ALA A 64 -28.93 -4.18 14.67
C ALA A 64 -27.51 -4.00 15.24
N ALA A 65 -26.72 -5.07 15.32
CA ALA A 65 -25.35 -5.02 15.80
C ALA A 65 -24.46 -4.23 14.81
N VAL A 66 -24.56 -4.52 13.51
CA VAL A 66 -23.77 -3.82 12.46
C VAL A 66 -24.12 -2.33 12.42
N LEU A 67 -25.42 -2.01 12.30
CA LEU A 67 -25.86 -0.61 12.21
C LEU A 67 -25.48 0.18 13.47
N SER A 68 -25.59 -0.43 14.67
CA SER A 68 -25.14 0.20 15.90
C SER A 68 -23.63 0.42 15.94
N ALA A 69 -22.83 -0.55 15.48
CA ALA A 69 -21.37 -0.41 15.41
C ALA A 69 -20.97 0.69 14.41
N VAL A 70 -21.62 0.74 13.27
CA VAL A 70 -21.41 1.76 12.24
C VAL A 70 -21.79 3.16 12.76
N GLU A 71 -22.96 3.31 13.37
CA GLU A 71 -23.43 4.59 13.91
C GLU A 71 -22.50 5.11 15.02
N ASN A 72 -22.06 4.23 15.93
CA ASN A 72 -21.20 4.61 17.04
C ASN A 72 -19.80 5.05 16.62
N ASN A 73 -19.23 4.45 15.57
CA ASN A 73 -17.85 4.64 15.18
C ASN A 73 -17.69 5.50 13.90
N LEU A 74 -18.56 5.35 12.92
CA LEU A 74 -18.48 6.05 11.64
C LEU A 74 -19.60 7.08 11.44
N GLY A 75 -20.61 7.17 12.29
CA GLY A 75 -21.89 7.83 12.12
C GLY A 75 -21.90 9.11 11.25
N GLU A 76 -21.02 10.10 11.55
CA GLU A 76 -20.91 11.33 10.76
C GLU A 76 -20.36 11.14 9.34
N LEU A 77 -19.66 10.01 9.10
CA LEU A 77 -19.00 9.72 7.82
C LEU A 77 -19.90 8.95 6.87
N VAL A 78 -21.02 8.40 7.36
CA VAL A 78 -21.91 7.53 6.59
C VAL A 78 -22.96 8.35 5.86
N VAL A 79 -23.09 8.11 4.56
CA VAL A 79 -24.11 8.72 3.70
C VAL A 79 -25.32 7.80 3.56
N ASP A 80 -25.06 6.51 3.33
CA ASP A 80 -26.09 5.50 3.10
C ASP A 80 -25.57 4.11 3.43
N THR A 81 -26.48 3.14 3.55
CA THR A 81 -26.16 1.74 3.80
C THR A 81 -27.05 0.83 2.94
N THR A 82 -26.48 -0.22 2.38
CA THR A 82 -27.22 -1.23 1.62
C THR A 82 -26.89 -2.60 2.15
N ARG A 83 -27.90 -3.41 2.40
CA ARG A 83 -27.77 -4.79 2.82
C ARG A 83 -28.02 -5.73 1.66
N LEU A 84 -27.14 -6.75 1.56
CA LEU A 84 -27.33 -7.88 0.67
C LEU A 84 -27.28 -9.17 1.47
N THR A 85 -28.18 -10.09 1.18
CA THR A 85 -28.21 -11.43 1.79
C THR A 85 -28.28 -12.47 0.69
N LYS A 86 -27.37 -13.43 0.72
CA LYS A 86 -27.28 -14.50 -0.27
C LYS A 86 -27.47 -15.86 0.38
N SER A 87 -28.38 -16.67 -0.15
CA SER A 87 -28.53 -18.06 0.26
C SER A 87 -27.36 -18.92 -0.19
N ARG A 88 -27.24 -20.13 0.33
CA ARG A 88 -26.40 -21.19 -0.26
C ARG A 88 -26.82 -21.45 -1.70
N GLU A 89 -25.97 -22.11 -2.44
CA GLU A 89 -26.23 -22.55 -3.79
C GLU A 89 -27.27 -23.69 -3.81
N HIS A 90 -28.10 -23.66 -4.84
CA HIS A 90 -29.19 -24.62 -5.08
C HIS A 90 -29.03 -25.21 -6.47
N TRP A 91 -29.46 -26.46 -6.63
CA TRP A 91 -29.79 -27.02 -7.94
C TRP A 91 -31.16 -26.51 -8.36
N TRP A 92 -31.34 -26.14 -9.62
CA TRP A 92 -32.63 -25.69 -10.11
C TRP A 92 -33.08 -26.44 -11.36
N GLY A 93 -34.41 -26.44 -11.59
CA GLY A 93 -35.05 -27.00 -12.79
C GLY A 93 -36.43 -26.41 -12.95
N ARG A 94 -37.01 -26.53 -14.15
CA ARG A 94 -38.38 -26.12 -14.40
C ARG A 94 -39.36 -27.05 -13.69
N LEU A 95 -40.60 -26.59 -13.46
CA LEU A 95 -41.60 -27.29 -12.66
C LEU A 95 -41.77 -28.79 -13.02
N ASN A 96 -41.68 -29.15 -14.29
CA ASN A 96 -41.88 -30.51 -14.80
C ASN A 96 -40.59 -31.22 -15.27
N GLU A 97 -39.42 -30.63 -14.96
CA GLU A 97 -38.12 -31.18 -15.33
C GLU A 97 -37.38 -31.65 -14.07
N PRO A 98 -36.58 -32.73 -14.20
CA PRO A 98 -35.71 -33.11 -13.09
C PRO A 98 -34.67 -32.02 -12.83
N LEU A 99 -34.25 -31.88 -11.56
CA LEU A 99 -33.14 -30.98 -11.20
C LEU A 99 -31.89 -31.48 -11.91
N ARG A 100 -31.25 -30.58 -12.69
CA ARG A 100 -29.96 -30.88 -13.30
C ARG A 100 -28.87 -30.72 -12.26
N GLN A 101 -27.80 -31.54 -12.35
CA GLN A 101 -26.69 -31.52 -11.39
C GLN A 101 -25.35 -31.64 -12.11
N ASP A 102 -25.29 -31.13 -13.33
CA ASP A 102 -24.22 -31.40 -14.29
C ASP A 102 -23.37 -30.18 -14.70
N SER A 103 -23.81 -28.97 -14.41
CA SER A 103 -23.11 -27.75 -14.85
C SER A 103 -23.34 -26.53 -13.95
N LEU A 104 -22.52 -25.48 -14.12
CA LEU A 104 -22.69 -24.19 -13.46
C LEU A 104 -24.05 -23.54 -13.81
N ALA A 105 -24.54 -23.75 -15.02
CA ALA A 105 -25.86 -23.27 -15.43
C ALA A 105 -27.02 -23.91 -14.65
N SER A 106 -26.79 -25.07 -14.03
CA SER A 106 -27.74 -25.79 -13.16
C SER A 106 -27.76 -25.27 -11.73
N LEU A 107 -26.84 -24.36 -11.38
CA LEU A 107 -26.78 -23.70 -10.07
C LEU A 107 -27.71 -22.50 -10.04
N SER A 108 -28.28 -22.25 -8.88
CA SER A 108 -29.01 -21.01 -8.59
C SER A 108 -28.75 -20.54 -7.17
N SER A 109 -29.04 -19.28 -6.90
CA SER A 109 -29.03 -18.72 -5.54
C SER A 109 -30.17 -17.71 -5.39
N PHE A 110 -30.68 -17.58 -4.18
CA PHE A 110 -31.59 -16.51 -3.82
C PHE A 110 -30.78 -15.39 -3.20
N GLN A 111 -31.01 -14.18 -3.68
CA GLN A 111 -30.35 -12.97 -3.15
C GLN A 111 -31.41 -11.91 -2.86
N TYR A 112 -31.31 -11.34 -1.67
CA TYR A 112 -32.07 -10.15 -1.32
C TYR A 112 -31.11 -8.95 -1.32
N ILE A 113 -31.48 -7.89 -2.04
CA ILE A 113 -30.75 -6.63 -2.11
C ILE A 113 -31.71 -5.55 -1.66
N GLU A 114 -31.32 -4.81 -0.64
CA GLU A 114 -32.13 -3.71 -0.11
C GLU A 114 -32.24 -2.59 -1.17
N ASN A 115 -33.46 -2.04 -1.33
CA ASN A 115 -33.77 -0.96 -2.27
C ASN A 115 -33.49 -1.26 -3.76
N PHE A 116 -33.22 -2.54 -4.13
CA PHE A 116 -32.82 -2.88 -5.48
C PHE A 116 -33.79 -2.37 -6.57
N ALA A 117 -35.10 -2.30 -6.27
CA ALA A 117 -36.13 -1.89 -7.22
C ALA A 117 -35.97 -0.41 -7.69
N GLU A 118 -35.25 0.41 -6.95
CA GLU A 118 -34.97 1.81 -7.30
C GLU A 118 -33.84 1.93 -8.34
N HIS A 119 -32.99 0.91 -8.46
CA HIS A 119 -31.79 0.88 -9.28
C HIS A 119 -31.93 0.03 -10.56
N VAL A 120 -33.15 -0.48 -10.84
CA VAL A 120 -33.42 -1.34 -11.99
C VAL A 120 -34.60 -0.87 -12.80
N ALA A 121 -34.58 -1.22 -14.09
CA ALA A 121 -35.72 -1.10 -14.98
C ALA A 121 -36.30 -2.49 -15.27
N PHE A 122 -37.58 -2.71 -14.97
CA PHE A 122 -38.26 -3.95 -15.38
C PHE A 122 -38.56 -3.90 -16.87
N ILE A 123 -38.03 -4.89 -17.62
CA ILE A 123 -38.21 -5.01 -19.07
C ILE A 123 -39.50 -5.75 -19.38
N GLU A 124 -39.76 -6.86 -18.65
CA GLU A 124 -40.97 -7.64 -18.75
C GLU A 124 -41.54 -7.93 -17.37
N GLY A 125 -42.83 -7.94 -17.21
CA GLY A 125 -43.49 -8.22 -15.95
C GLY A 125 -43.41 -7.07 -14.93
N THR A 126 -43.35 -7.42 -13.65
CA THR A 126 -43.33 -6.46 -12.52
C THR A 126 -42.40 -6.94 -11.42
N ALA A 127 -42.04 -6.04 -10.52
CA ALA A 127 -41.30 -6.36 -9.30
C ALA A 127 -42.02 -7.48 -8.50
N PRO A 128 -41.26 -8.37 -7.85
CA PRO A 128 -41.82 -9.40 -6.97
C PRO A 128 -42.54 -8.77 -5.78
N THR A 129 -43.65 -9.42 -5.37
CA THR A 129 -44.43 -9.01 -4.20
C THR A 129 -44.40 -10.11 -3.13
N ASP A 130 -44.84 -9.82 -1.91
CA ASP A 130 -44.94 -10.79 -0.83
C ASP A 130 -46.04 -11.85 -1.02
N SER A 131 -46.60 -11.91 -2.20
CA SER A 131 -47.65 -12.87 -2.57
C SER A 131 -47.14 -14.30 -2.59
N ILE A 132 -47.68 -15.16 -1.73
CA ILE A 132 -47.40 -16.57 -1.76
C ILE A 132 -48.60 -17.28 -2.46
N THR A 133 -48.31 -17.95 -3.55
CA THR A 133 -49.32 -18.74 -4.28
C THR A 133 -49.08 -20.24 -4.09
N MET A 134 -50.10 -21.02 -4.24
CA MET A 134 -49.98 -22.48 -4.17
C MET A 134 -49.96 -23.05 -5.60
N VAL A 135 -48.88 -23.75 -5.96
CA VAL A 135 -48.73 -24.45 -7.24
C VAL A 135 -48.47 -25.92 -6.91
N ASP A 136 -49.32 -26.81 -7.40
CA ASP A 136 -49.27 -28.27 -7.12
C ASP A 136 -49.13 -28.62 -5.63
N GLY A 137 -49.79 -27.85 -4.77
CA GLY A 137 -49.78 -28.05 -3.32
C GLY A 137 -48.58 -27.51 -2.56
N GLU A 138 -47.62 -26.89 -3.25
CA GLU A 138 -46.40 -26.25 -2.65
C GLU A 138 -46.47 -24.73 -2.68
N ARG A 139 -45.91 -24.12 -1.64
CA ARG A 139 -45.81 -22.65 -1.56
C ARG A 139 -44.83 -22.13 -2.60
N THR A 140 -45.27 -21.16 -3.39
CA THR A 140 -44.51 -20.58 -4.50
C THR A 140 -44.32 -19.07 -4.23
N ILE A 141 -43.08 -18.62 -4.17
CA ILE A 141 -42.72 -17.22 -4.00
C ILE A 141 -42.54 -16.51 -5.35
N GLU A 142 -42.60 -15.23 -5.35
CA GLU A 142 -42.32 -14.37 -6.51
C GLU A 142 -40.85 -13.98 -6.54
N VAL A 143 -40.21 -13.97 -7.72
CA VAL A 143 -38.82 -13.58 -7.92
C VAL A 143 -38.64 -12.77 -9.20
N ALA A 144 -37.67 -11.88 -9.18
CA ALA A 144 -37.15 -11.22 -10.36
C ALA A 144 -35.83 -11.86 -10.81
N VAL A 145 -35.56 -11.81 -12.11
CA VAL A 145 -34.35 -12.38 -12.74
C VAL A 145 -33.76 -11.37 -13.73
N LEU A 146 -32.45 -11.34 -13.87
CA LEU A 146 -31.79 -10.50 -14.87
C LEU A 146 -32.26 -10.86 -16.28
N HIS A 147 -32.75 -9.88 -17.05
CA HIS A 147 -33.41 -10.09 -18.34
C HIS A 147 -32.55 -10.86 -19.34
N LYS A 148 -31.29 -10.45 -19.50
CA LYS A 148 -30.33 -11.14 -20.38
C LYS A 148 -30.07 -12.59 -19.96
N ARG A 149 -30.06 -12.87 -18.65
CA ARG A 149 -29.92 -14.23 -18.12
C ARG A 149 -31.15 -15.08 -18.38
N ALA A 150 -32.36 -14.51 -18.21
CA ALA A 150 -33.60 -15.16 -18.53
C ALA A 150 -33.65 -15.55 -20.02
N GLN A 151 -33.24 -14.67 -20.92
CA GLN A 151 -33.16 -14.93 -22.36
C GLN A 151 -32.23 -16.14 -22.68
N LEU A 152 -31.00 -16.14 -22.13
CA LEU A 152 -30.04 -17.23 -22.34
C LEU A 152 -30.55 -18.58 -21.87
N LEU A 153 -31.25 -18.60 -20.73
CA LEU A 153 -31.84 -19.80 -20.16
C LEU A 153 -33.24 -20.11 -20.73
N GLN A 154 -33.73 -19.31 -21.67
CA GLN A 154 -35.09 -19.44 -22.27
C GLN A 154 -36.21 -19.46 -21.20
N LEU A 155 -36.08 -18.59 -20.18
CA LEU A 155 -37.05 -18.40 -19.12
C LEU A 155 -37.96 -17.21 -19.45
N GLU A 156 -39.30 -17.38 -19.21
CA GLU A 156 -40.29 -16.34 -19.45
C GLU A 156 -40.96 -15.90 -18.14
N VAL A 157 -41.55 -14.72 -18.13
CA VAL A 157 -42.39 -14.27 -17.02
C VAL A 157 -43.61 -15.18 -16.88
N GLY A 158 -43.79 -15.74 -15.69
CA GLY A 158 -44.80 -16.73 -15.37
C GLY A 158 -44.24 -18.13 -15.17
N ASP A 159 -43.04 -18.43 -15.62
CA ASP A 159 -42.38 -19.71 -15.40
C ASP A 159 -42.19 -19.97 -13.91
N VAL A 160 -42.38 -21.26 -13.54
CA VAL A 160 -42.20 -21.75 -12.18
C VAL A 160 -40.97 -22.64 -12.14
N ILE A 161 -40.06 -22.30 -11.22
CA ILE A 161 -38.79 -22.97 -11.01
C ILE A 161 -38.80 -23.69 -9.67
N ASN A 162 -38.38 -24.95 -9.68
CA ASN A 162 -38.03 -25.72 -8.49
C ASN A 162 -36.54 -25.51 -8.16
N SER A 163 -36.22 -25.22 -6.91
CA SER A 163 -34.85 -24.97 -6.46
C SER A 163 -34.59 -25.69 -5.15
N GLN A 164 -33.48 -26.44 -5.04
CA GLN A 164 -33.15 -27.29 -3.89
C GLN A 164 -31.73 -27.05 -3.43
N PRO A 165 -31.45 -26.79 -2.12
CA PRO A 165 -30.10 -26.62 -1.60
C PRO A 165 -29.22 -27.83 -1.90
N ILE A 166 -27.98 -27.60 -2.30
CA ILE A 166 -27.02 -28.64 -2.64
C ILE A 166 -26.64 -29.46 -1.40
N ASP A 167 -26.40 -28.79 -0.28
CA ASP A 167 -25.80 -29.41 0.90
C ASP A 167 -26.76 -30.29 1.72
N LEU A 168 -28.06 -30.05 1.69
CA LEU A 168 -29.03 -30.80 2.52
C LEU A 168 -29.84 -31.83 1.77
N GLY A 169 -29.97 -31.73 0.45
CA GLY A 169 -30.80 -32.60 -0.36
C GLY A 169 -32.29 -32.61 -0.03
N THR A 170 -32.69 -31.78 0.94
CA THR A 170 -34.09 -31.67 1.43
C THR A 170 -34.43 -30.18 1.55
N GLY A 171 -35.64 -29.81 1.23
CA GLY A 171 -36.07 -28.41 1.22
C GLY A 171 -36.22 -27.90 -0.22
N LEU A 172 -37.43 -27.88 -0.72
CA LEU A 172 -37.76 -27.40 -2.05
C LEU A 172 -38.31 -25.98 -1.94
N VAL A 173 -37.71 -25.06 -2.68
CA VAL A 173 -38.26 -23.71 -2.89
C VAL A 173 -38.84 -23.64 -4.28
N ARG A 174 -40.10 -23.24 -4.39
CA ARG A 174 -40.71 -22.91 -5.67
C ARG A 174 -40.72 -21.41 -5.87
N ALA A 175 -40.22 -20.98 -7.00
CA ALA A 175 -40.13 -19.58 -7.37
C ALA A 175 -40.84 -19.34 -8.71
N ARG A 176 -41.69 -18.33 -8.78
CA ARG A 176 -42.32 -17.90 -10.02
C ARG A 176 -41.64 -16.61 -10.49
N ILE A 177 -41.20 -16.56 -11.72
CA ILE A 177 -40.63 -15.36 -12.31
C ILE A 177 -41.78 -14.39 -12.56
N THR A 178 -41.79 -13.25 -11.84
CA THR A 178 -42.80 -12.21 -12.02
C THR A 178 -42.30 -11.05 -12.85
N GLY A 179 -40.99 -10.88 -12.95
CA GLY A 179 -40.39 -9.85 -13.79
C GLY A 179 -38.96 -10.14 -14.16
N THR A 180 -38.57 -9.61 -15.31
CA THR A 180 -37.18 -9.57 -15.72
C THR A 180 -36.71 -8.12 -15.74
N PHE A 181 -35.48 -7.87 -15.30
CA PHE A 181 -34.96 -6.50 -15.11
C PHE A 181 -33.57 -6.33 -15.76
N GLU A 182 -33.25 -5.08 -16.01
CA GLU A 182 -31.89 -4.62 -16.32
C GLU A 182 -31.51 -3.49 -15.35
N GLN A 183 -30.21 -3.34 -15.12
CA GLN A 183 -29.65 -2.23 -14.31
C GLN A 183 -29.91 -0.89 -15.03
N THR A 184 -30.37 0.12 -14.30
CA THR A 184 -30.65 1.43 -14.88
C THR A 184 -29.36 2.14 -15.32
N ASP A 185 -28.31 2.07 -14.51
CA ASP A 185 -26.98 2.60 -14.80
C ASP A 185 -25.92 1.66 -14.23
N LEU A 186 -25.14 1.01 -15.11
CA LEU A 186 -24.06 0.10 -14.73
C LEU A 186 -22.91 0.80 -13.99
N TYR A 187 -22.79 2.11 -14.14
CA TYR A 187 -21.72 2.90 -13.52
C TYR A 187 -22.17 3.60 -12.22
N GLU A 188 -23.38 3.34 -11.77
CA GLU A 188 -23.84 3.79 -10.48
C GLU A 188 -23.01 3.13 -9.35
N VAL A 189 -22.64 3.91 -8.33
CA VAL A 189 -21.84 3.42 -7.19
C VAL A 189 -22.47 2.19 -6.54
N PHE A 190 -23.80 2.14 -6.47
CA PHE A 190 -24.55 1.00 -5.98
C PHE A 190 -24.17 -0.32 -6.69
N TRP A 191 -24.15 -0.35 -8.04
CA TRP A 191 -23.81 -1.55 -8.81
C TRP A 191 -22.31 -1.84 -8.83
N LEU A 192 -21.48 -0.79 -8.82
CA LEU A 192 -20.03 -0.95 -8.79
C LEU A 192 -19.56 -1.57 -7.47
N GLU A 193 -20.23 -1.22 -6.35
CA GLU A 193 -19.95 -1.82 -5.04
C GLU A 193 -20.39 -3.27 -4.93
N LEU A 194 -21.61 -3.57 -5.39
CA LEU A 194 -22.13 -4.94 -5.39
C LEU A 194 -21.27 -5.86 -6.27
N GLY A 195 -20.59 -5.32 -7.29
CA GLY A 195 -19.71 -6.05 -8.16
C GLY A 195 -20.39 -7.07 -9.04
N GLU A 196 -19.66 -7.64 -9.97
CA GLU A 196 -20.14 -8.68 -10.88
C GLU A 196 -20.49 -10.00 -10.18
N ALA A 197 -19.94 -10.25 -8.98
CA ALA A 197 -20.14 -11.48 -8.23
C ALA A 197 -21.59 -11.69 -7.76
N TYR A 198 -22.34 -10.60 -7.64
CA TYR A 198 -23.73 -10.65 -7.14
C TYR A 198 -24.76 -10.63 -8.27
N LEU A 199 -24.48 -9.91 -9.35
CA LEU A 199 -25.28 -9.91 -10.57
C LEU A 199 -24.36 -10.12 -11.77
N ALA A 200 -23.78 -11.34 -11.85
CA ALA A 200 -22.86 -11.66 -12.93
C ALA A 200 -23.49 -11.30 -14.28
N PRO A 201 -22.84 -10.41 -15.08
CA PRO A 201 -23.36 -10.07 -16.40
C PRO A 201 -23.48 -11.35 -17.22
N ALA A 202 -24.60 -11.52 -17.93
CA ALA A 202 -24.81 -12.66 -18.79
C ALA A 202 -23.87 -12.57 -19.99
N ILE A 203 -22.71 -13.21 -19.89
CA ILE A 203 -21.71 -13.29 -20.95
C ILE A 203 -22.12 -14.46 -21.87
N GLU A 204 -22.30 -14.18 -23.15
CA GLU A 204 -22.63 -15.17 -24.15
C GLU A 204 -21.51 -16.23 -24.25
N GLY A 205 -21.85 -17.50 -24.13
CA GLY A 205 -20.90 -18.61 -24.13
C GLY A 205 -20.27 -18.95 -22.77
N ARG A 206 -20.61 -18.23 -21.69
CA ARG A 206 -20.14 -18.53 -20.34
C ARG A 206 -21.30 -19.06 -19.46
N GLU A 207 -21.12 -20.26 -18.93
CA GLU A 207 -22.09 -20.77 -17.96
C GLU A 207 -22.00 -20.02 -16.63
N GLN A 208 -23.16 -19.61 -16.10
CA GLN A 208 -23.26 -18.86 -14.85
C GLN A 208 -24.49 -19.33 -14.07
N PRO A 209 -24.47 -19.22 -12.72
CA PRO A 209 -25.64 -19.57 -11.91
C PRO A 209 -26.82 -18.63 -12.16
N LEU A 210 -28.04 -19.14 -11.95
CA LEU A 210 -29.25 -18.35 -11.99
C LEU A 210 -29.45 -17.63 -10.65
N ILE A 211 -29.41 -16.29 -10.67
CA ILE A 211 -29.68 -15.47 -9.51
C ILE A 211 -31.13 -15.06 -9.50
N MET A 212 -31.83 -15.38 -8.42
CA MET A 212 -33.24 -15.09 -8.18
C MET A 212 -33.38 -14.09 -7.04
N LEU A 213 -34.07 -12.99 -7.28
CA LEU A 213 -34.27 -11.91 -6.31
C LEU A 213 -35.70 -11.96 -5.76
N PRO A 214 -35.93 -12.57 -4.58
CA PRO A 214 -37.19 -12.51 -3.86
C PRO A 214 -37.36 -11.21 -3.10
N THR A 215 -38.54 -11.00 -2.52
CA THR A 215 -38.76 -9.96 -1.50
C THR A 215 -38.07 -10.34 -0.18
N GLU A 216 -37.84 -9.35 0.71
CA GLU A 216 -37.29 -9.60 2.05
C GLU A 216 -38.12 -10.61 2.82
N SER A 217 -39.43 -10.44 2.85
CA SER A 217 -40.36 -11.35 3.54
C SER A 217 -40.27 -12.79 3.02
N SER A 218 -40.16 -12.97 1.69
CA SER A 218 -40.00 -14.30 1.05
C SER A 218 -38.62 -14.91 1.35
N MET A 219 -37.57 -14.10 1.36
CA MET A 219 -36.20 -14.54 1.66
C MET A 219 -36.09 -15.10 3.08
N PHE A 220 -36.57 -14.36 4.07
CA PHE A 220 -36.45 -14.73 5.50
C PHE A 220 -37.58 -15.62 6.01
N SER A 221 -38.53 -16.00 5.16
CA SER A 221 -39.57 -17.01 5.51
C SER A 221 -39.36 -18.31 4.75
N ILE A 222 -39.75 -18.36 3.47
CA ILE A 222 -39.77 -19.58 2.66
C ILE A 222 -38.39 -20.08 2.28
N VAL A 223 -37.52 -19.17 1.80
CA VAL A 223 -36.13 -19.52 1.47
C VAL A 223 -35.39 -19.94 2.73
N ALA A 224 -35.56 -19.20 3.83
CA ALA A 224 -34.98 -19.53 5.13
C ALA A 224 -35.40 -20.90 5.65
N GLU A 225 -36.69 -21.25 5.54
CA GLU A 225 -37.20 -22.58 5.93
C GLU A 225 -36.55 -23.72 5.15
N ALA A 226 -36.37 -23.53 3.83
CA ALA A 226 -35.71 -24.51 2.98
C ALA A 226 -34.21 -24.65 3.23
N ASN A 227 -33.57 -23.59 3.72
CA ASN A 227 -32.17 -23.53 4.08
C ASN A 227 -31.94 -23.65 5.60
N ALA A 228 -32.90 -24.20 6.34
CA ALA A 228 -32.80 -24.30 7.80
C ALA A 228 -31.53 -25.04 8.23
N GLY A 229 -30.72 -24.40 9.06
CA GLY A 229 -29.43 -24.90 9.54
C GLY A 229 -28.24 -24.66 8.61
N LEU A 230 -28.43 -24.09 7.41
CA LEU A 230 -27.33 -23.64 6.55
C LEU A 230 -27.00 -22.19 6.82
N PRO A 231 -25.72 -21.84 6.90
CA PRO A 231 -25.30 -20.45 6.99
C PRO A 231 -25.48 -19.76 5.64
N ALA A 232 -25.81 -18.46 5.68
CA ALA A 232 -25.93 -17.59 4.51
C ALA A 232 -24.83 -16.52 4.53
N SER A 233 -24.61 -15.86 3.40
CA SER A 233 -23.74 -14.69 3.33
C SER A 233 -24.59 -13.44 3.58
N TYR A 234 -24.07 -12.59 4.45
CA TYR A 234 -24.61 -11.28 4.75
C TYR A 234 -23.55 -10.25 4.46
N ASP A 235 -23.92 -9.27 3.67
CA ASP A 235 -23.05 -8.23 3.21
C ASP A 235 -23.71 -6.87 3.49
N TRP A 236 -23.00 -5.98 4.17
CA TRP A 236 -23.41 -4.60 4.40
C TRP A 236 -22.41 -3.68 3.71
N PHE A 237 -22.90 -2.87 2.78
CA PHE A 237 -22.16 -1.85 2.09
C PHE A 237 -22.45 -0.51 2.74
N ILE A 238 -21.44 0.12 3.30
CA ILE A 238 -21.53 1.39 4.01
C ILE A 238 -20.89 2.46 3.14
N TYR A 239 -21.71 3.35 2.59
CA TYR A 239 -21.26 4.42 1.72
C TYR A 239 -20.77 5.59 2.56
N THR A 240 -19.56 6.06 2.32
CA THR A 240 -18.90 7.11 3.10
C THR A 240 -18.75 8.40 2.30
N ASP A 241 -18.81 9.54 3.00
CA ASP A 241 -18.53 10.86 2.42
C ASP A 241 -17.03 11.12 2.39
N GLN A 242 -16.47 11.15 1.18
CA GLN A 242 -15.03 11.40 0.97
C GLN A 242 -14.57 12.74 1.53
N SER A 243 -15.41 13.78 1.44
CA SER A 243 -15.05 15.11 1.91
C SER A 243 -14.87 15.13 3.43
N LEU A 244 -15.76 14.44 4.14
CA LEU A 244 -15.68 14.30 5.59
C LEU A 244 -14.53 13.38 6.02
N LEU A 245 -14.26 12.32 5.26
CA LEU A 245 -13.10 11.44 5.48
C LEU A 245 -11.77 12.21 5.36
N ALA A 246 -11.63 13.04 4.32
CA ALA A 246 -10.43 13.81 4.07
C ALA A 246 -10.14 14.86 5.16
N ASP A 247 -11.19 15.35 5.84
CA ASP A 247 -11.08 16.34 6.90
C ASP A 247 -10.72 15.74 8.27
N LYS A 248 -10.86 14.42 8.44
CA LYS A 248 -10.50 13.73 9.70
C LYS A 248 -8.99 13.58 9.86
N SER A 249 -8.53 13.51 11.11
CA SER A 249 -7.14 13.14 11.37
C SER A 249 -6.93 11.64 11.21
N VAL A 250 -5.71 11.26 10.88
CA VAL A 250 -5.32 9.83 10.78
C VAL A 250 -5.64 9.06 12.07
N ALA A 251 -5.38 9.68 13.23
CA ALA A 251 -5.66 9.06 14.54
C ALA A 251 -7.16 8.85 14.75
N ASP A 252 -7.99 9.84 14.39
CA ASP A 252 -9.45 9.73 14.56
C ASP A 252 -10.02 8.60 13.68
N LEU A 253 -9.50 8.44 12.45
CA LEU A 253 -9.93 7.34 11.58
C LEU A 253 -9.46 5.97 12.08
N GLU A 254 -8.23 5.85 12.56
CA GLU A 254 -7.75 4.60 13.15
C GLU A 254 -8.58 4.19 14.37
N ASP A 255 -8.90 5.15 15.25
CA ASP A 255 -9.75 4.90 16.40
C ASP A 255 -11.18 4.51 15.97
N ALA A 256 -11.73 5.17 14.95
CA ALA A 256 -13.07 4.87 14.43
C ALA A 256 -13.15 3.47 13.80
N TYR A 257 -12.24 3.14 12.90
CA TYR A 257 -12.24 1.82 12.26
C TYR A 257 -11.81 0.69 13.21
N GLY A 258 -10.89 0.98 14.14
CA GLY A 258 -10.52 0.05 15.20
C GLY A 258 -11.69 -0.27 16.12
N GLY A 259 -12.41 0.76 16.57
CA GLY A 259 -13.63 0.61 17.38
C GLY A 259 -14.75 -0.12 16.61
N LEU A 260 -14.91 0.16 15.31
CA LEU A 260 -15.85 -0.57 14.46
C LEU A 260 -15.54 -2.08 14.46
N SER A 261 -14.28 -2.43 14.19
CA SER A 261 -13.86 -3.84 14.13
C SER A 261 -14.05 -4.56 15.47
N GLU A 262 -13.68 -3.92 16.59
CA GLU A 262 -13.84 -4.48 17.93
C GLU A 262 -15.32 -4.70 18.27
N GLN A 263 -16.19 -3.73 17.99
CA GLN A 263 -17.62 -3.83 18.26
C GLN A 263 -18.32 -4.85 17.37
N LEU A 264 -17.87 -5.01 16.10
CA LEU A 264 -18.38 -6.05 15.21
C LEU A 264 -17.98 -7.46 15.66
N GLU A 265 -16.75 -7.67 16.12
CA GLU A 265 -16.29 -8.96 16.65
C GLU A 265 -17.09 -9.40 17.89
N GLU A 266 -17.57 -8.44 18.70
CA GLU A 266 -18.44 -8.72 19.82
C GLU A 266 -19.90 -9.00 19.41
N GLY A 267 -20.37 -8.36 18.32
CA GLY A 267 -21.79 -8.37 17.93
C GLY A 267 -22.19 -9.46 16.95
N ILE A 268 -21.29 -9.89 16.06
CA ILE A 268 -21.58 -10.87 15.01
C ILE A 268 -20.50 -11.94 14.88
N ALA A 269 -20.88 -13.12 14.34
CA ALA A 269 -19.97 -14.24 14.18
C ALA A 269 -19.00 -14.00 13.02
N ARG A 270 -17.72 -13.93 13.30
CA ARG A 270 -16.62 -13.83 12.31
C ARG A 270 -16.86 -12.73 11.26
N PRO A 271 -16.98 -11.47 11.67
CA PRO A 271 -17.09 -10.38 10.72
C PRO A 271 -15.79 -10.23 9.92
N PHE A 272 -15.94 -9.88 8.67
CA PHE A 272 -14.84 -9.50 7.79
C PHE A 272 -15.09 -8.10 7.28
N VAL A 273 -14.21 -7.16 7.63
CA VAL A 273 -14.32 -5.75 7.23
C VAL A 273 -13.34 -5.49 6.10
N ILE A 274 -13.86 -5.11 4.95
CA ILE A 274 -13.10 -4.80 3.75
C ILE A 274 -13.18 -3.30 3.49
N THR A 275 -12.05 -2.63 3.44
CA THR A 275 -11.93 -1.23 3.01
C THR A 275 -10.52 -0.97 2.53
N GLU A 276 -10.34 -0.15 1.51
CA GLU A 276 -9.00 0.26 1.07
C GLU A 276 -8.44 1.45 1.85
N ILE A 277 -9.26 2.16 2.60
CA ILE A 277 -8.85 3.34 3.36
C ILE A 277 -7.77 2.99 4.39
N ILE A 278 -7.93 1.93 5.18
CA ILE A 278 -7.01 1.58 6.27
C ILE A 278 -5.61 1.20 5.76
N PRO A 279 -5.45 0.29 4.77
CA PRO A 279 -4.13 0.00 4.20
C PRO A 279 -3.46 1.24 3.58
N ARG A 280 -4.24 2.14 2.98
CA ARG A 280 -3.73 3.39 2.41
C ARG A 280 -3.25 4.35 3.49
N ILE A 281 -4.00 4.53 4.57
CA ILE A 281 -3.60 5.33 5.73
C ILE A 281 -2.32 4.79 6.35
N GLU A 282 -2.20 3.48 6.55
CA GLU A 282 -0.97 2.87 7.05
C GLU A 282 0.23 3.11 6.13
N SER A 283 0.04 2.99 4.82
CA SER A 283 1.08 3.29 3.84
C SER A 283 1.48 4.76 3.86
N MET A 284 0.50 5.67 4.00
CA MET A 284 0.72 7.10 4.15
C MET A 284 1.51 7.41 5.43
N LYS A 285 1.17 6.80 6.57
CA LYS A 285 1.92 6.96 7.83
C LYS A 285 3.38 6.55 7.67
N LYS A 286 3.63 5.40 7.06
CA LYS A 286 5.00 4.94 6.78
C LYS A 286 5.74 5.95 5.91
N ARG A 287 5.14 6.43 4.82
CA ARG A 287 5.72 7.47 3.94
C ARG A 287 5.95 8.78 4.67
N ALA A 288 5.01 9.23 5.51
CA ALA A 288 5.13 10.45 6.31
C ALA A 288 6.26 10.37 7.34
N LEU A 289 6.46 9.21 7.98
CA LEU A 289 7.60 8.97 8.86
C LEU A 289 8.93 9.14 8.10
N PHE A 290 9.08 8.51 6.94
CA PHE A 290 10.27 8.65 6.11
C PHE A 290 10.49 10.10 5.64
N GLY A 291 9.43 10.80 5.23
CA GLY A 291 9.48 12.20 4.83
C GLY A 291 9.81 13.17 5.96
N SER A 292 9.48 12.82 7.22
CA SER A 292 9.79 13.65 8.40
C SER A 292 11.27 13.65 8.79
N ILE A 293 12.01 12.58 8.47
CA ILE A 293 13.45 12.44 8.80
C ILE A 293 14.30 13.58 8.22
N PRO A 294 14.24 13.88 6.90
CA PRO A 294 14.97 15.00 6.32
C PRO A 294 14.60 16.35 6.93
N LEU A 295 13.33 16.56 7.24
CA LEU A 295 12.85 17.81 7.86
C LEU A 295 13.42 18.01 9.26
N LEU A 296 13.39 16.97 10.10
CA LEU A 296 13.98 17.00 11.44
C LEU A 296 15.48 17.25 11.37
N LEU A 297 16.19 16.64 10.42
CA LEU A 297 17.62 16.82 10.20
C LEU A 297 17.93 18.27 9.79
N MET A 298 17.20 18.83 8.83
CA MET A 298 17.37 20.23 8.42
C MET A 298 17.07 21.20 9.55
N ALA A 299 15.99 20.98 10.31
CA ALA A 299 15.64 21.78 11.46
C ALA A 299 16.74 21.74 12.55
N LEU A 300 17.30 20.56 12.82
CA LEU A 300 18.40 20.39 13.80
C LEU A 300 19.67 21.12 13.35
N LEU A 301 20.00 21.10 12.06
CA LEU A 301 21.11 21.87 11.49
C LEU A 301 20.89 23.39 11.62
N ILE A 302 19.69 23.87 11.28
CA ILE A 302 19.34 25.29 11.43
C ILE A 302 19.41 25.71 12.90
N LEU A 303 18.83 24.91 13.80
CA LEU A 303 18.89 25.18 15.24
C LEU A 303 20.33 25.19 15.77
N SER A 304 21.22 24.32 15.26
CA SER A 304 22.64 24.35 15.63
C SER A 304 23.33 25.62 15.18
N CYS A 305 23.02 26.12 13.98
CA CYS A 305 23.52 27.42 13.50
C CYS A 305 23.03 28.60 14.37
N ILE A 306 21.73 28.56 14.73
CA ILE A 306 21.12 29.58 15.60
C ILE A 306 21.73 29.52 17.01
N ALA A 307 21.93 28.33 17.58
CA ALA A 307 22.55 28.14 18.88
C ALA A 307 24.01 28.67 18.88
N PHE A 308 24.74 28.41 17.81
CA PHE A 308 26.07 29.00 17.62
C PHE A 308 26.02 30.53 17.55
N TYR A 309 25.10 31.11 16.76
CA TYR A 309 24.89 32.55 16.66
C TYR A 309 24.57 33.16 18.03
N LEU A 310 23.64 32.53 18.79
CA LEU A 310 23.28 32.97 20.13
C LEU A 310 24.49 32.95 21.09
N THR A 311 25.30 31.88 21.04
CA THR A 311 26.52 31.74 21.83
C THR A 311 27.51 32.85 21.51
N MET A 312 27.70 33.16 20.23
CA MET A 312 28.57 34.25 19.77
C MET A 312 28.06 35.63 20.23
N ALA A 313 26.75 35.88 20.02
CA ALA A 313 26.13 37.15 20.40
C ALA A 313 26.14 37.38 21.93
N ALA A 314 25.84 36.31 22.70
CA ALA A 314 25.94 36.34 24.17
C ALA A 314 27.39 36.59 24.65
N GLY A 315 28.37 35.92 24.02
CA GLY A 315 29.78 36.10 24.30
C GLY A 315 30.27 37.55 24.05
N LEU A 316 29.85 38.14 22.93
CA LEU A 316 30.15 39.54 22.61
C LEU A 316 29.52 40.53 23.62
N LEU A 317 28.30 40.26 24.09
CA LEU A 317 27.61 41.03 25.10
C LEU A 317 28.32 40.90 26.46
N GLY A 318 28.70 39.66 26.84
CA GLY A 318 29.46 39.37 28.04
C GLY A 318 30.77 40.16 28.12
N ARG A 319 31.57 40.11 27.02
CA ARG A 319 32.83 40.91 26.96
C ARG A 319 32.62 42.39 27.22
N ARG A 320 31.57 43.02 26.75
CA ARG A 320 31.28 44.45 27.02
C ARG A 320 30.88 44.72 28.46
N ARG A 321 30.36 43.74 29.18
CA ARG A 321 29.85 43.87 30.56
C ARG A 321 30.85 43.42 31.63
N VAL A 322 32.00 42.83 31.26
CA VAL A 322 33.02 42.33 32.19
C VAL A 322 33.43 43.41 33.22
N ALA A 323 33.65 44.63 32.81
CA ALA A 323 34.04 45.73 33.73
C ALA A 323 32.99 45.99 34.82
N GLY A 324 31.70 45.94 34.46
CA GLY A 324 30.60 46.11 35.41
C GLY A 324 30.48 44.96 36.41
N TYR A 325 30.64 43.72 35.93
CA TYR A 325 30.56 42.52 36.80
C TYR A 325 31.76 42.43 37.74
N VAL A 326 32.94 42.87 37.31
CA VAL A 326 34.13 42.95 38.17
C VAL A 326 33.88 43.92 39.36
N ILE A 327 33.22 45.06 39.14
CA ILE A 327 32.85 46.01 40.19
C ILE A 327 31.80 45.41 41.14
N LEU A 328 30.81 44.70 40.61
CA LEU A 328 29.81 44.03 41.45
C LEU A 328 30.45 42.93 42.31
N ARG A 329 31.37 42.13 41.76
CA ARG A 329 32.11 41.10 42.53
C ARG A 329 32.96 41.71 43.63
N SER A 330 33.62 42.85 43.40
CA SER A 330 34.39 43.54 44.46
C SER A 330 33.51 44.01 45.62
N ARG A 331 32.19 44.15 45.39
CA ARG A 331 31.19 44.48 46.40
C ARG A 331 30.50 43.29 47.02
N GLY A 332 30.99 42.04 46.84
CA GLY A 332 30.49 40.80 47.44
C GLY A 332 29.43 40.08 46.65
N PHE A 333 29.22 40.42 45.36
CA PHE A 333 28.26 39.71 44.50
C PHE A 333 28.68 38.29 44.23
N ASN A 334 27.78 37.32 44.55
CA ASN A 334 28.08 35.91 44.45
C ASN A 334 27.79 35.37 43.04
N VAL A 335 28.48 34.30 42.61
CA VAL A 335 28.31 33.66 41.33
C VAL A 335 26.87 33.18 41.11
N ARG A 336 26.18 32.73 42.16
CA ARG A 336 24.78 32.31 42.07
C ARG A 336 23.81 33.47 41.77
N GLN A 337 24.11 34.65 42.29
CA GLN A 337 23.35 35.87 42.01
C GLN A 337 23.56 36.33 40.59
N GLN A 338 24.76 36.24 40.07
CA GLN A 338 25.13 36.52 38.70
C GLN A 338 24.42 35.56 37.72
N LEU A 339 24.42 34.28 38.02
CA LEU A 339 23.71 33.28 37.25
C LEU A 339 22.19 33.57 37.17
N ARG A 340 21.57 33.96 38.30
CA ARG A 340 20.14 34.35 38.32
C ARG A 340 19.86 35.56 37.44
N ILE A 341 20.76 36.54 37.37
CA ILE A 341 20.61 37.71 36.46
C ILE A 341 20.66 37.26 35.01
N HIS A 342 21.65 36.43 34.63
CA HIS A 342 21.73 35.91 33.28
C HIS A 342 20.53 35.06 32.88
N LEU A 343 20.03 34.23 33.80
CA LEU A 343 18.80 33.48 33.62
C LEU A 343 17.59 34.40 33.42
N ALA A 344 17.44 35.43 34.23
CA ALA A 344 16.35 36.40 34.11
C ALA A 344 16.43 37.19 32.79
N GLU A 345 17.61 37.65 32.40
CA GLU A 345 17.81 38.36 31.14
C GLU A 345 17.50 37.46 29.93
N ALA A 346 18.00 36.23 29.94
CA ALA A 346 17.75 35.27 28.90
C ALA A 346 16.25 34.89 28.83
N ALA A 347 15.61 34.73 29.98
CA ALA A 347 14.15 34.45 30.05
C ALA A 347 13.32 35.63 29.53
N VAL A 348 13.65 36.87 29.87
CA VAL A 348 12.96 38.06 29.34
C VAL A 348 13.08 38.19 27.82
N ILE A 349 14.17 37.68 27.23
CA ILE A 349 14.37 37.67 25.78
C ILE A 349 13.60 36.52 25.13
N SER A 350 13.62 35.31 25.72
CA SER A 350 13.13 34.09 25.09
C SER A 350 11.66 33.82 25.32
N LEU A 351 11.06 34.23 26.46
CA LEU A 351 9.63 33.96 26.74
C LEU A 351 8.67 34.68 25.79
N PRO A 352 8.84 36.01 25.50
CA PRO A 352 8.00 36.68 24.51
C PRO A 352 8.15 36.06 23.11
N ALA A 353 9.39 35.65 22.77
CA ALA A 353 9.66 34.96 21.51
C ALA A 353 8.88 33.63 21.42
N ALA A 354 8.84 32.83 22.50
CA ALA A 354 8.10 31.58 22.55
C ALA A 354 6.59 31.75 22.36
N ILE A 355 6.03 32.85 22.84
CA ILE A 355 4.59 33.17 22.69
C ILE A 355 4.25 33.61 21.27
N VAL A 356 5.11 34.37 20.62
CA VAL A 356 4.86 34.93 19.27
C VAL A 356 5.26 33.94 18.16
N ALA A 357 6.23 33.10 18.42
CA ALA A 357 6.82 32.20 17.43
C ALA A 357 5.84 31.23 16.74
N PRO A 358 4.90 30.55 17.42
CA PRO A 358 3.92 29.70 16.78
C PRO A 358 3.02 30.42 15.77
N LEU A 359 2.71 31.70 16.03
CA LEU A 359 1.92 32.54 15.12
C LEU A 359 2.73 32.96 13.89
N ILE A 360 4.02 33.30 14.10
CA ILE A 360 4.91 33.64 12.98
C ILE A 360 5.16 32.42 12.09
N SER A 361 5.44 31.25 12.69
CA SER A 361 5.66 30.03 11.93
C SER A 361 4.42 29.63 11.12
N LEU A 362 3.24 29.84 11.65
CA LEU A 362 1.97 29.58 10.96
C LEU A 362 1.83 30.47 9.70
N VAL A 363 2.14 31.75 9.81
CA VAL A 363 2.12 32.67 8.64
C VAL A 363 3.18 32.28 7.60
N VAL A 364 4.37 31.88 8.06
CA VAL A 364 5.45 31.44 7.15
C VAL A 364 5.04 30.17 6.42
N ILE A 365 4.46 29.17 7.11
CA ILE A 365 4.00 27.92 6.50
C ILE A 365 2.87 28.17 5.51
N ALA A 366 1.88 29.01 5.87
CA ALA A 366 0.84 29.42 4.93
C ALA A 366 1.41 29.99 3.64
N ALA A 367 2.45 30.84 3.77
CA ALA A 367 3.11 31.47 2.63
C ALA A 367 3.93 30.48 1.77
N VAL A 368 4.35 29.34 2.31
CA VAL A 368 5.05 28.29 1.53
C VAL A 368 4.19 27.73 0.42
N GLY A 369 2.84 27.71 0.56
CA GLY A 369 1.91 27.28 -0.47
C GLY A 369 2.03 28.05 -1.79
N TYR A 370 2.42 29.32 -1.76
CA TYR A 370 2.64 30.12 -2.96
C TYR A 370 3.95 29.82 -3.72
N LEU A 371 4.81 28.96 -3.17
CA LEU A 371 6.06 28.60 -3.85
C LEU A 371 5.77 27.68 -5.05
N PRO A 372 6.51 27.81 -6.18
CA PRO A 372 6.30 26.97 -7.36
C PRO A 372 6.33 25.45 -7.10
N ALA A 373 7.09 25.04 -6.09
CA ALA A 373 7.19 23.62 -5.70
C ALA A 373 5.90 23.06 -5.06
N TYR A 374 5.02 23.91 -4.57
CA TYR A 374 3.76 23.51 -3.90
C TYR A 374 2.53 23.98 -4.66
N SER A 375 2.69 24.82 -5.67
CA SER A 375 1.55 25.43 -6.41
C SER A 375 0.66 24.41 -7.12
N SER A 376 1.19 23.26 -7.53
CA SER A 376 0.41 22.14 -8.10
C SER A 376 -0.42 21.38 -7.06
N ILE A 377 -0.06 21.45 -5.78
CA ILE A 377 -0.75 20.75 -4.70
C ILE A 377 -1.74 21.65 -3.99
N THR A 378 -1.47 22.98 -3.98
CA THR A 378 -2.30 23.99 -3.30
C THR A 378 -3.13 24.82 -4.27
N ASP A 379 -3.16 24.48 -5.58
CA ASP A 379 -3.78 25.29 -6.65
C ASP A 379 -3.36 26.76 -6.62
N GLY A 380 -2.10 27.01 -6.23
CA GLY A 380 -1.55 28.35 -6.06
C GLY A 380 -2.10 29.11 -4.84
N GLY A 381 -2.76 28.43 -3.91
CA GLY A 381 -3.27 28.97 -2.66
C GLY A 381 -2.31 28.87 -1.49
N THR A 382 -2.83 29.10 -0.28
CA THR A 382 -2.10 28.92 0.98
C THR A 382 -2.05 27.45 1.37
N MET A 383 -0.95 27.00 2.02
CA MET A 383 -0.98 25.70 2.70
C MET A 383 -2.06 25.68 3.78
N PRO A 384 -2.77 24.53 3.97
CA PRO A 384 -3.68 24.37 5.08
C PRO A 384 -2.90 24.49 6.40
N ILE A 385 -3.44 25.29 7.32
CA ILE A 385 -2.77 25.61 8.57
C ILE A 385 -3.67 25.30 9.75
N GLU A 386 -3.11 24.65 10.75
CA GLU A 386 -3.78 24.37 12.00
C GLU A 386 -2.84 24.68 13.18
N LEU A 387 -3.35 25.40 14.19
CA LEU A 387 -2.58 25.75 15.37
C LEU A 387 -2.64 24.60 16.40
N SER A 388 -1.62 23.76 16.41
CA SER A 388 -1.56 22.61 17.32
C SER A 388 -0.94 22.94 18.68
N ALA A 389 -1.38 22.26 19.74
CA ALA A 389 -0.76 22.34 21.07
C ALA A 389 0.71 21.88 21.04
N LYS A 390 1.09 20.98 20.13
CA LYS A 390 2.46 20.51 19.93
C LYS A 390 3.40 21.67 19.52
N ALA A 391 2.93 22.61 18.70
CA ALA A 391 3.72 23.77 18.28
C ALA A 391 4.12 24.66 19.46
N TRP A 392 3.21 24.86 20.41
CA TRP A 392 3.51 25.58 21.65
C TRP A 392 4.55 24.85 22.51
N LEU A 393 4.38 23.53 22.66
CA LEU A 393 5.34 22.72 23.42
C LEU A 393 6.76 22.80 22.86
N TRP A 394 6.91 22.68 21.53
CA TRP A 394 8.20 22.78 20.86
C TRP A 394 8.80 24.19 20.96
N SER A 395 7.97 25.23 20.83
CA SER A 395 8.39 26.61 21.00
C SER A 395 8.93 26.89 22.42
N PHE A 396 8.22 26.44 23.44
CA PHE A 396 8.68 26.58 24.83
C PHE A 396 9.94 25.75 25.11
N GLY A 397 10.03 24.53 24.57
CA GLY A 397 11.24 23.71 24.61
C GLY A 397 12.47 24.42 24.04
N ALA A 398 12.31 25.00 22.85
CA ALA A 398 13.38 25.80 22.20
C ALA A 398 13.72 27.06 23.00
N ALA A 399 12.73 27.73 23.63
CA ALA A 399 12.98 28.87 24.49
C ALA A 399 13.82 28.50 25.73
N VAL A 400 13.52 27.37 26.36
CA VAL A 400 14.32 26.81 27.47
C VAL A 400 15.75 26.52 26.98
N GLY A 401 15.91 25.86 25.82
CA GLY A 401 17.20 25.64 25.17
C GLY A 401 17.98 26.96 24.94
N THR A 402 17.28 27.97 24.42
CA THR A 402 17.87 29.31 24.21
C THR A 402 18.32 29.94 25.52
N VAL A 403 17.52 29.86 26.56
CA VAL A 403 17.87 30.36 27.92
C VAL A 403 19.12 29.66 28.42
N LEU A 404 19.21 28.34 28.29
CA LEU A 404 20.38 27.58 28.70
C LEU A 404 21.64 27.96 27.93
N VAL A 405 21.56 28.06 26.60
CA VAL A 405 22.68 28.43 25.72
C VAL A 405 23.20 29.82 26.03
N VAL A 406 22.30 30.82 26.12
CA VAL A 406 22.69 32.22 26.39
C VAL A 406 23.27 32.36 27.79
N THR A 407 22.66 31.71 28.80
CA THR A 407 23.15 31.76 30.19
C THR A 407 24.52 31.07 30.30
N ALA A 408 24.71 29.89 29.70
CA ALA A 408 25.99 29.19 29.70
C ALA A 408 27.10 30.03 29.02
N ALA A 409 26.80 30.60 27.85
CA ALA A 409 27.73 31.45 27.12
C ALA A 409 28.13 32.70 27.93
N SER A 410 27.16 33.40 28.52
CA SER A 410 27.40 34.57 29.33
C SER A 410 28.24 34.24 30.60
N SER A 411 27.86 33.13 31.28
CA SER A 411 28.55 32.71 32.52
C SER A 411 30.01 32.24 32.28
N PHE A 412 30.30 31.73 31.09
CA PHE A 412 31.64 31.30 30.73
C PHE A 412 32.59 32.48 30.61
N TRP A 413 32.19 33.57 30.00
CA TRP A 413 33.00 34.77 29.83
C TRP A 413 33.22 35.55 31.13
N ASP A 414 32.36 35.47 32.11
CA ASP A 414 32.40 36.17 33.35
C ASP A 414 33.39 35.57 34.38
N ARG A 415 33.95 34.40 34.10
CA ARG A 415 34.98 33.74 34.94
C ARG A 415 36.35 34.42 34.84
N SER A 416 36.52 35.38 33.91
CA SER A 416 37.77 36.15 33.79
C SER A 416 38.01 37.02 35.03
N THR A 417 39.24 36.96 35.61
CA THR A 417 39.63 37.79 36.74
C THR A 417 40.09 39.16 36.29
N ILE A 418 40.10 40.13 37.23
CA ILE A 418 40.61 41.52 37.00
C ILE A 418 42.01 41.52 36.37
N ALA A 419 42.87 40.59 36.81
CA ALA A 419 44.24 40.46 36.32
C ALA A 419 44.28 39.99 34.85
N SER A 420 43.39 39.05 34.46
CA SER A 420 43.31 38.57 33.10
C SER A 420 42.68 39.56 32.13
N ALA A 421 41.74 40.40 32.60
CA ALA A 421 41.10 41.44 31.78
C ALA A 421 42.08 42.58 31.40
N ARG A 422 43.09 42.92 32.26
CA ARG A 422 44.12 43.90 31.97
C ARG A 422 45.31 43.39 31.18
N SER A 423 45.59 42.07 31.29
CA SER A 423 46.72 41.43 30.58
C SER A 423 46.34 40.89 29.17
N SER A 424 45.04 40.86 28.83
CA SER A 424 44.58 40.37 27.52
C SER A 424 44.95 41.29 26.34
N ASP A 425 45.21 42.58 26.58
CA ASP A 425 45.64 43.49 25.52
C ASP A 425 47.14 43.36 25.15
N SER A 426 47.96 42.73 26.00
CA SER A 426 49.42 42.67 25.84
C SER A 426 49.98 41.26 25.63
N ARG A 427 49.19 40.19 25.77
CA ARG A 427 49.58 38.78 25.52
C ARG A 427 48.92 38.20 24.28
N PRO A 428 49.61 37.29 23.51
CA PRO A 428 48.92 36.50 22.49
C PRO A 428 47.72 35.80 23.10
N VAL A 429 46.59 35.76 22.36
CA VAL A 429 45.36 35.08 22.81
C VAL A 429 45.68 33.60 23.00
N ASP A 430 45.49 33.13 24.24
CA ASP A 430 45.66 31.71 24.57
C ASP A 430 44.73 30.87 23.69
N GLU A 431 45.21 29.67 23.40
CA GLU A 431 44.40 28.68 22.62
C GLU A 431 43.03 28.51 23.27
N PRO A 432 41.96 28.39 22.47
CA PRO A 432 40.59 28.15 23.00
C PRO A 432 40.55 26.90 23.89
N TRP A 433 39.78 26.93 24.96
CA TRP A 433 39.70 25.86 25.95
C TRP A 433 39.38 24.48 25.31
N PHE A 434 38.54 24.44 24.26
CA PHE A 434 38.16 23.23 23.56
C PHE A 434 39.34 22.60 22.78
N GLN A 435 40.29 23.39 22.28
CA GLN A 435 41.54 22.91 21.68
C GLN A 435 42.56 22.49 22.74
N ARG A 436 42.59 23.20 23.87
CA ARG A 436 43.46 22.87 25.00
C ARG A 436 43.11 21.56 25.69
N PHE A 437 41.81 21.25 25.77
CA PHE A 437 41.29 19.99 26.36
C PHE A 437 40.97 18.91 25.33
N TYR A 438 41.40 19.11 24.07
CA TYR A 438 41.16 18.15 22.98
C TYR A 438 39.68 17.75 22.77
N VAL A 439 38.74 18.63 23.14
CA VAL A 439 37.29 18.39 22.94
C VAL A 439 36.96 18.29 21.44
N ASP A 440 37.68 19.05 20.61
CA ASP A 440 37.60 18.96 19.16
C ASP A 440 38.04 17.58 18.65
N ALA A 441 39.11 17.02 19.15
CA ALA A 441 39.57 15.67 18.80
C ALA A 441 38.59 14.60 19.27
N MET A 442 37.99 14.78 20.45
CA MET A 442 36.95 13.89 20.97
C MET A 442 35.68 13.90 20.08
N LEU A 443 35.23 15.09 19.65
CA LEU A 443 34.07 15.22 18.75
C LEU A 443 34.35 14.65 17.36
N ILE A 444 35.59 14.81 16.84
CA ILE A 444 35.99 14.20 15.57
C ILE A 444 35.98 12.67 15.70
N GLY A 445 36.53 12.13 16.83
CA GLY A 445 36.50 10.70 17.11
C GLY A 445 35.06 10.17 17.21
N LEU A 446 34.20 10.89 17.94
CA LEU A 446 32.76 10.54 18.04
C LEU A 446 32.06 10.55 16.66
N SER A 447 32.34 11.57 15.85
CA SER A 447 31.81 11.64 14.47
C SER A 447 32.29 10.48 13.62
N GLY A 448 33.54 10.05 13.80
CA GLY A 448 34.10 8.89 13.11
C GLY A 448 33.42 7.58 13.52
N ILE A 449 33.13 7.42 14.82
CA ILE A 449 32.39 6.25 15.34
C ILE A 449 30.96 6.25 14.77
N VAL A 450 30.26 7.40 14.82
CA VAL A 450 28.89 7.51 14.28
C VAL A 450 28.88 7.28 12.76
N TRP A 451 29.88 7.78 12.04
CA TRP A 451 30.04 7.51 10.61
C TRP A 451 30.21 6.01 10.33
N TRP A 452 31.04 5.34 11.10
CA TRP A 452 31.24 3.88 10.97
C TRP A 452 29.95 3.11 11.32
N GLU A 453 29.24 3.52 12.36
CA GLU A 453 27.97 2.93 12.77
C GLU A 453 26.87 3.10 11.69
N VAL A 454 26.78 4.30 11.09
CA VAL A 454 25.88 4.55 9.94
C VAL A 454 26.22 3.65 8.75
N GLY A 455 27.52 3.50 8.44
CA GLY A 455 27.96 2.64 7.33
C GLY A 455 27.80 1.14 7.60
N SER A 456 27.70 0.71 8.86
CA SER A 456 27.51 -0.71 9.25
C SER A 456 26.05 -1.13 9.35
N ARG A 457 25.10 -0.18 9.39
CA ARG A 457 23.66 -0.44 9.46
C ARG A 457 23.04 -0.27 8.08
N SER A 458 22.19 -1.23 7.69
CA SER A 458 21.50 -1.22 6.40
C SER A 458 20.24 -0.32 6.39
N SER A 459 19.74 0.13 7.54
CA SER A 459 18.55 0.98 7.63
C SER A 459 18.66 2.06 8.71
N ALA A 460 18.06 3.21 8.45
CA ALA A 460 17.93 4.33 9.39
C ALA A 460 16.73 4.19 10.35
N LEU A 461 16.00 3.10 10.25
CA LEU A 461 14.84 2.80 11.07
C LEU A 461 15.14 1.63 11.98
N THR A 462 14.75 1.75 13.22
CA THR A 462 14.72 0.63 14.17
C THR A 462 13.28 0.17 14.32
N ALA A 463 13.04 -1.11 14.06
CA ALA A 463 11.77 -1.72 14.44
C ALA A 463 11.80 -2.00 15.94
N ASP A 464 10.85 -1.44 16.68
CA ASP A 464 10.64 -1.80 18.06
C ASP A 464 10.01 -3.21 18.17
N ARG A 465 10.04 -3.82 19.37
CA ARG A 465 9.49 -5.16 19.63
C ARG A 465 8.00 -5.31 19.27
N GLY A 466 7.29 -4.20 19.06
CA GLY A 466 5.91 -4.16 18.58
C GLY A 466 5.75 -4.07 17.06
N GLY A 467 6.85 -4.06 16.28
CA GLY A 467 6.78 -3.88 14.81
C GLY A 467 6.64 -2.44 14.35
N GLU A 468 6.55 -1.47 15.27
CA GLU A 468 6.53 -0.06 14.90
C GLU A 468 7.92 0.43 14.51
N PHE A 469 7.98 1.13 13.37
CA PHE A 469 9.20 1.78 12.92
C PHE A 469 9.35 3.16 13.55
N SER A 470 10.46 3.37 14.25
CA SER A 470 10.83 4.68 14.80
C SER A 470 12.13 5.20 14.20
N PRO A 471 12.27 6.53 13.96
CA PRO A 471 13.52 7.09 13.49
C PRO A 471 14.58 7.02 14.59
N ASP A 472 15.75 6.49 14.25
CA ASP A 472 16.88 6.44 15.19
C ASP A 472 17.47 7.84 15.41
N LEU A 473 17.27 8.40 16.60
CA LEU A 473 17.78 9.73 16.97
C LEU A 473 19.31 9.82 16.84
N SER A 474 20.04 8.73 17.01
CA SER A 474 21.50 8.71 16.90
C SER A 474 21.94 8.96 15.46
N LEU A 475 21.21 8.40 14.49
CA LEU A 475 21.47 8.60 13.06
C LEU A 475 21.07 10.02 12.60
N LEU A 476 19.97 10.57 13.13
CA LEU A 476 19.58 11.96 12.88
C LEU A 476 20.60 12.97 13.37
N ALA A 477 21.31 12.68 14.47
CA ALA A 477 22.36 13.55 15.01
C ALA A 477 23.67 13.48 14.20
N ALA A 478 23.90 12.43 13.40
CA ALA A 478 25.14 12.21 12.68
C ALA A 478 25.56 13.37 11.76
N PRO A 479 24.73 13.90 10.85
CA PRO A 479 25.10 15.02 9.97
C PRO A 479 25.44 16.29 10.74
N VAL A 480 24.75 16.55 11.85
CA VAL A 480 25.02 17.71 12.73
C VAL A 480 26.37 17.57 13.41
N LEU A 481 26.66 16.38 13.96
CA LEU A 481 27.96 16.08 14.57
C LEU A 481 29.10 16.21 13.56
N ILE A 482 28.91 15.71 12.33
CA ILE A 482 29.87 15.81 11.24
C ILE A 482 30.08 17.28 10.84
N ALA A 483 29.01 18.07 10.70
CA ALA A 483 29.08 19.48 10.36
C ALA A 483 29.82 20.30 11.44
N ILE A 484 29.53 20.06 12.72
CA ILE A 484 30.20 20.70 13.85
C ILE A 484 31.68 20.28 13.88
N SER A 485 31.97 18.99 13.76
CA SER A 485 33.34 18.46 13.79
C SER A 485 34.18 18.98 12.62
N GLY A 486 33.61 18.98 11.41
CA GLY A 486 34.23 19.56 10.22
C GLY A 486 34.53 21.06 10.39
N SER A 487 33.61 21.80 10.98
CA SER A 487 33.79 23.21 11.29
C SER A 487 34.90 23.45 12.33
N LEU A 488 35.03 22.59 13.34
CA LEU A 488 36.12 22.62 14.33
C LEU A 488 37.48 22.26 13.72
N VAL A 489 37.50 21.30 12.78
CA VAL A 489 38.71 20.98 11.98
C VAL A 489 39.13 22.19 11.15
N ALA A 490 38.20 22.84 10.47
CA ALA A 490 38.46 24.05 9.71
C ALA A 490 39.03 25.14 10.60
N LEU A 491 38.50 25.34 11.81
CA LEU A 491 39.00 26.29 12.79
C LEU A 491 40.45 25.96 13.27
N ARG A 492 40.78 24.67 13.40
CA ARG A 492 42.12 24.20 13.76
C ARG A 492 43.13 24.40 12.63
N LEU A 493 42.71 24.23 11.40
CA LEU A 493 43.54 24.46 10.20
C LEU A 493 43.70 25.95 9.86
N PHE A 494 42.74 26.79 10.27
CA PHE A 494 42.72 28.22 9.95
C PHE A 494 44.00 28.97 10.29
N PRO A 495 44.64 28.81 11.48
CA PRO A 495 45.92 29.46 11.78
C PRO A 495 47.05 29.02 10.86
N ILE A 496 47.03 27.77 10.41
CA ILE A 496 48.04 27.23 9.49
C ILE A 496 47.82 27.85 8.10
N ILE A 497 46.58 27.80 7.61
CA ILE A 497 46.20 28.37 6.31
C ILE A 497 46.51 29.86 6.24
N THR A 498 46.13 30.65 7.25
CA THR A 498 46.37 32.09 7.29
C THR A 498 47.89 32.44 7.34
N ARG A 499 48.72 31.65 8.04
CA ARG A 499 50.16 31.80 8.01
C ARG A 499 50.76 31.54 6.61
N VAL A 500 50.25 30.51 5.90
CA VAL A 500 50.70 30.22 4.53
C VAL A 500 50.31 31.37 3.60
N PHE A 501 49.02 31.79 3.65
CA PHE A 501 48.58 32.94 2.85
C PHE A 501 49.26 34.24 3.17
N ALA A 502 49.59 34.52 4.45
CA ALA A 502 50.38 35.69 4.83
C ALA A 502 51.78 35.65 4.20
N ARG A 503 52.45 34.48 4.19
CA ARG A 503 53.79 34.33 3.54
C ARG A 503 53.68 34.56 2.01
N VAL A 504 52.68 34.06 1.36
CA VAL A 504 52.44 34.25 -0.08
C VAL A 504 52.08 35.71 -0.36
N GLY A 505 51.18 36.32 0.46
CA GLY A 505 50.80 37.74 0.32
C GLY A 505 51.97 38.74 0.50
N LEU A 506 52.89 38.43 1.40
CA LEU A 506 54.12 39.23 1.56
C LEU A 506 55.08 39.14 0.34
N ARG A 507 54.96 38.06 -0.44
CA ARG A 507 55.72 37.87 -1.68
C ARG A 507 55.09 38.50 -2.93
N SER A 508 53.78 38.84 -2.87
CA SER A 508 53.00 39.31 -4.01
C SER A 508 53.21 40.80 -4.36
N GLY A 509 54.07 41.54 -3.66
CA GLY A 509 54.35 42.96 -3.91
C GLY A 509 53.24 43.95 -3.49
N SER A 510 52.05 43.47 -3.07
CA SER A 510 50.97 44.33 -2.58
C SER A 510 51.06 44.49 -1.09
N THR A 511 51.48 45.72 -0.63
CA THR A 511 51.62 46.05 0.80
C THR A 511 50.31 45.95 1.55
N SER A 512 49.17 46.29 0.95
CA SER A 512 47.86 46.23 1.60
C SER A 512 47.41 44.82 1.85
N LEU A 513 47.54 43.91 0.87
CA LEU A 513 47.24 42.49 0.99
C LEU A 513 48.19 41.81 1.99
N GLY A 514 49.47 42.09 1.89
CA GLY A 514 50.48 41.51 2.79
C GLY A 514 50.26 41.87 4.25
N LEU A 515 50.04 43.18 4.53
CA LEU A 515 49.70 43.65 5.89
C LEU A 515 48.35 43.15 6.40
N GLY A 516 47.32 43.10 5.53
CA GLY A 516 46.00 42.55 5.87
C GLY A 516 46.09 41.10 6.30
N LEU A 517 46.71 40.25 5.46
CA LEU A 517 46.89 38.82 5.75
C LEU A 517 47.81 38.56 6.94
N ALA A 518 48.85 39.37 7.11
CA ALA A 518 49.75 39.32 8.29
C ALA A 518 49.02 39.69 9.58
N SER A 519 48.08 40.65 9.54
CA SER A 519 47.25 41.02 10.71
C SER A 519 46.30 39.89 11.13
N VAL A 520 45.70 39.21 10.18
CA VAL A 520 44.83 38.06 10.42
C VAL A 520 45.64 36.87 10.96
N ALA A 521 46.84 36.63 10.38
CA ALA A 521 47.73 35.55 10.81
C ALA A 521 48.33 35.77 12.23
N ARG A 522 48.44 37.02 12.68
CA ARG A 522 48.90 37.33 14.05
C ARG A 522 47.83 37.12 15.12
N ARG A 523 46.55 37.25 14.78
CA ARG A 523 45.40 37.07 15.70
C ARG A 523 44.34 36.15 15.12
N PRO A 524 44.66 34.88 14.77
CA PRO A 524 43.78 34.00 14.05
C PRO A 524 42.48 33.70 14.83
N PHE A 525 42.55 33.57 16.15
CA PHE A 525 41.36 33.25 16.96
C PHE A 525 40.37 34.42 17.11
N PHE A 526 40.80 35.65 16.86
CA PHE A 526 39.89 36.81 16.83
C PHE A 526 38.93 36.71 15.63
N HIS A 527 39.43 36.20 14.49
CA HIS A 527 38.65 35.96 13.28
C HIS A 527 38.08 34.52 13.21
N GLY A 528 38.43 33.64 14.14
CA GLY A 528 37.99 32.25 14.17
C GLY A 528 36.49 32.07 14.35
N TRP A 529 35.85 32.92 15.17
CA TRP A 529 34.40 32.85 15.40
C TRP A 529 33.55 33.15 14.16
N PRO A 530 33.76 34.22 13.41
CA PRO A 530 33.09 34.44 12.15
C PRO A 530 33.35 33.30 11.14
N MET A 531 34.58 32.80 11.09
CA MET A 531 34.93 31.69 10.21
C MET A 531 34.18 30.41 10.58
N LEU A 532 34.07 30.11 11.87
CA LEU A 532 33.30 28.97 12.33
C LEU A 532 31.81 29.10 11.92
N ALA A 533 31.23 30.30 12.00
CA ALA A 533 29.89 30.58 11.54
C ALA A 533 29.75 30.33 10.04
N PHE A 534 30.68 30.79 9.21
CA PHE A 534 30.69 30.55 7.77
C PHE A 534 30.88 29.06 7.46
N ALA A 535 31.80 28.37 8.14
CA ALA A 535 32.00 26.94 7.94
C ALA A 535 30.76 26.14 8.27
N LEU A 536 30.10 26.45 9.39
CA LEU A 536 28.86 25.80 9.79
C LEU A 536 27.72 26.09 8.79
N ALA A 537 27.58 27.34 8.33
CA ALA A 537 26.57 27.71 7.34
C ALA A 537 26.79 27.00 5.99
N ILE A 538 28.05 26.93 5.52
CA ILE A 538 28.41 26.22 4.30
C ILE A 538 28.14 24.71 4.46
N SER A 539 28.56 24.12 5.59
CA SER A 539 28.26 22.69 5.87
C SER A 539 26.78 22.41 5.90
N THR A 540 25.98 23.28 6.52
CA THR A 540 24.51 23.18 6.52
C THR A 540 23.94 23.25 5.09
N GLY A 541 24.46 24.18 4.26
CA GLY A 541 24.02 24.29 2.87
C GLY A 541 24.37 23.06 2.03
N ILE A 542 25.56 22.49 2.21
CA ILE A 542 25.97 21.25 1.51
C ILE A 542 25.09 20.07 1.95
N VAL A 543 24.87 19.89 3.25
CA VAL A 543 24.03 18.81 3.76
C VAL A 543 22.58 18.99 3.29
N ALA A 544 22.05 20.20 3.33
CA ALA A 544 20.72 20.49 2.82
C ALA A 544 20.58 20.15 1.34
N GLY A 545 21.55 20.56 0.50
CA GLY A 545 21.57 20.24 -0.93
C GLY A 545 21.66 18.73 -1.18
N SER A 546 22.51 18.02 -0.43
CA SER A 546 22.60 16.55 -0.52
C SER A 546 21.31 15.85 -0.12
N VAL A 547 20.65 16.31 0.95
CA VAL A 547 19.36 15.76 1.40
C VAL A 547 18.29 15.97 0.32
N VAL A 548 18.19 17.18 -0.25
CA VAL A 548 17.21 17.46 -1.31
C VAL A 548 17.44 16.57 -2.53
N SER A 549 18.67 16.45 -3.02
CA SER A 549 18.97 15.61 -4.18
C SER A 549 18.75 14.11 -3.91
N THR A 550 19.05 13.66 -2.70
CA THR A 550 18.78 12.27 -2.29
C THR A 550 17.28 12.01 -2.20
N LEU A 551 16.52 12.97 -1.66
CA LEU A 551 15.06 12.85 -1.55
C LEU A 551 14.40 12.84 -2.94
N GLU A 552 14.80 13.74 -3.82
CA GLU A 552 14.32 13.81 -5.21
C GLU A 552 14.59 12.49 -5.95
N ARG A 553 15.82 11.98 -5.82
CA ARG A 553 16.17 10.68 -6.40
C ARG A 553 15.33 9.55 -5.78
N SER A 554 15.21 9.51 -4.45
CA SER A 554 14.41 8.48 -3.76
C SER A 554 12.95 8.53 -4.16
N THR A 555 12.36 9.72 -4.30
CA THR A 555 10.96 9.88 -4.73
C THR A 555 10.78 9.37 -6.16
N ASN A 556 11.66 9.75 -7.07
CA ASN A 556 11.61 9.27 -8.46
C ASN A 556 11.76 7.75 -8.55
N GLU A 557 12.73 7.17 -7.82
CA GLU A 557 12.93 5.72 -7.77
C GLU A 557 11.73 4.98 -7.15
N GLN A 558 11.06 5.57 -6.14
CA GLN A 558 9.83 5.01 -5.56
C GLN A 558 8.65 5.05 -6.55
N VAL A 559 8.51 6.13 -7.31
CA VAL A 559 7.48 6.23 -8.37
C VAL A 559 7.72 5.14 -9.42
N PHE A 560 8.93 5.04 -9.96
CA PHE A 560 9.25 3.99 -10.93
C PHE A 560 9.07 2.57 -10.37
N TYR A 561 9.43 2.35 -9.10
CA TYR A 561 9.21 1.05 -8.43
C TYR A 561 7.72 0.72 -8.28
N SER A 562 6.90 1.69 -7.92
CA SER A 562 5.45 1.49 -7.76
C SER A 562 4.72 1.29 -9.09
N THR A 563 5.17 2.00 -10.13
CA THR A 563 4.64 1.87 -11.49
C THR A 563 5.15 0.60 -12.17
N GLY A 564 6.43 0.28 -11.94
CA GLY A 564 7.13 -0.88 -12.53
C GLY A 564 7.61 -0.64 -13.95
N ALA A 565 7.12 0.40 -14.64
CA ALA A 565 7.42 0.78 -16.02
C ALA A 565 7.25 2.29 -16.19
N ASP A 566 7.45 2.83 -17.39
CA ASP A 566 7.19 4.24 -17.70
C ASP A 566 5.69 4.57 -17.52
N ILE A 567 4.80 3.67 -17.96
CA ILE A 567 3.36 3.79 -17.82
C ILE A 567 2.79 2.45 -17.40
N ARG A 568 1.90 2.47 -16.42
CA ARG A 568 1.10 1.33 -15.98
C ARG A 568 -0.36 1.62 -16.23
N VAL A 569 -1.03 0.76 -16.99
CA VAL A 569 -2.47 0.79 -17.22
C VAL A 569 -3.11 -0.32 -16.41
N THR A 570 -4.08 0.02 -15.59
CA THR A 570 -4.89 -0.95 -14.84
C THR A 570 -6.33 -0.80 -15.25
N THR A 571 -7.04 -1.91 -15.45
CA THR A 571 -8.47 -1.88 -15.73
C THR A 571 -9.25 -1.70 -14.43
N THR A 572 -10.28 -0.88 -14.48
CA THR A 572 -11.27 -0.76 -13.43
C THR A 572 -12.41 -1.73 -13.75
N GLY A 573 -12.46 -2.84 -13.07
CA GLY A 573 -13.50 -3.85 -13.23
C GLY A 573 -13.22 -5.02 -12.32
N SER A 574 -14.25 -5.77 -11.93
CA SER A 574 -14.14 -6.89 -10.97
C SER A 574 -13.23 -8.02 -11.46
N THR A 575 -12.98 -8.12 -12.75
CA THR A 575 -12.07 -9.13 -13.31
C THR A 575 -10.62 -8.63 -13.37
N GLY A 576 -10.38 -7.32 -13.35
CA GLY A 576 -9.02 -6.74 -13.42
C GLY A 576 -8.20 -7.20 -14.64
N GLN A 577 -8.82 -7.88 -15.59
CA GLN A 577 -8.15 -8.50 -16.74
C GLN A 577 -8.13 -7.54 -17.92
N VAL A 578 -6.94 -7.33 -18.46
CA VAL A 578 -6.75 -6.66 -19.75
C VAL A 578 -6.90 -7.71 -20.85
N GLY A 579 -7.93 -7.57 -21.69
CA GLY A 579 -8.13 -8.46 -22.84
C GLY A 579 -7.00 -8.32 -23.87
N ARG A 580 -6.85 -9.36 -24.70
CA ARG A 580 -5.88 -9.32 -25.81
C ARG A 580 -6.13 -8.17 -26.79
N GLU A 581 -7.38 -7.87 -27.06
CA GLU A 581 -7.78 -6.79 -27.96
C GLU A 581 -7.30 -5.44 -27.46
N GLN A 582 -7.50 -5.16 -26.16
CA GLN A 582 -7.04 -3.93 -25.51
C GLN A 582 -5.50 -3.82 -25.49
N LEU A 583 -4.80 -4.94 -25.29
CA LEU A 583 -3.34 -4.97 -25.36
C LEU A 583 -2.85 -4.65 -26.78
N GLU A 584 -3.50 -5.21 -27.81
CA GLU A 584 -3.17 -4.92 -29.20
C GLU A 584 -3.49 -3.46 -29.58
N GLU A 585 -4.57 -2.88 -29.07
CA GLU A 585 -4.85 -1.45 -29.23
C GLU A 585 -3.73 -0.58 -28.66
N VAL A 586 -3.26 -0.90 -27.44
CA VAL A 586 -2.14 -0.18 -26.79
C VAL A 586 -0.85 -0.35 -27.59
N ARG A 587 -0.54 -1.56 -28.07
CA ARG A 587 0.65 -1.84 -28.88
C ARG A 587 0.66 -1.08 -30.21
N ASN A 588 -0.51 -0.80 -30.77
CA ASN A 588 -0.66 -0.10 -32.05
C ASN A 588 -0.59 1.44 -31.92
N LEU A 589 -0.41 2.00 -30.73
CA LEU A 589 -0.22 3.44 -30.54
C LEU A 589 1.19 3.86 -30.97
N ASP A 590 1.30 4.86 -31.85
CA ASP A 590 2.58 5.37 -32.40
C ASP A 590 3.59 5.82 -31.31
N SER A 591 3.11 6.14 -30.10
CA SER A 591 3.91 6.60 -28.97
C SER A 591 4.40 5.48 -28.04
N ILE A 592 3.97 4.25 -28.25
CA ILE A 592 4.34 3.08 -27.43
C ILE A 592 5.35 2.22 -28.21
N ASN A 593 6.51 2.00 -27.64
CA ASN A 593 7.53 1.14 -28.22
C ASN A 593 7.28 -0.35 -27.91
N VAL A 594 6.99 -0.64 -26.65
CA VAL A 594 6.73 -2.00 -26.17
C VAL A 594 5.64 -1.94 -25.10
N ALA A 595 4.68 -2.86 -25.16
CA ALA A 595 3.68 -3.06 -24.12
C ALA A 595 3.59 -4.55 -23.78
N THR A 596 3.62 -4.87 -22.49
CA THR A 596 3.58 -6.24 -21.98
C THR A 596 2.50 -6.38 -20.91
N PRO A 597 1.74 -7.49 -20.92
CA PRO A 597 0.81 -7.78 -19.85
C PRO A 597 1.59 -8.21 -18.60
N ALA A 598 1.08 -7.82 -17.44
CA ALA A 598 1.57 -8.31 -16.16
C ALA A 598 0.40 -8.52 -15.21
N MET A 599 0.34 -9.67 -14.56
CA MET A 599 -0.67 -9.97 -13.54
C MET A 599 0.01 -10.07 -12.18
N ARG A 600 -0.52 -9.35 -11.22
CA ARG A 600 -0.09 -9.41 -9.82
C ARG A 600 -1.28 -9.80 -8.95
N THR A 601 -1.17 -10.92 -8.27
CA THR A 601 -2.23 -11.43 -7.39
C THR A 601 -1.63 -12.05 -6.14
N ASP A 602 -2.43 -12.14 -5.10
CA ASP A 602 -2.05 -12.87 -3.90
C ASP A 602 -2.40 -14.34 -4.07
N ALA A 603 -1.47 -15.19 -3.73
CA ALA A 603 -1.60 -16.64 -3.80
C ALA A 603 -1.29 -17.26 -2.44
N THR A 604 -1.82 -18.44 -2.19
CA THR A 604 -1.64 -19.17 -0.93
C THR A 604 -1.07 -20.55 -1.22
N VAL A 605 0.03 -20.92 -0.54
CA VAL A 605 0.57 -22.29 -0.58
C VAL A 605 -0.01 -23.08 0.57
N GLY A 606 -0.66 -24.19 0.27
CA GLY A 606 -1.26 -25.10 1.24
C GLY A 606 -2.75 -25.33 0.97
N THR A 607 -3.28 -26.40 1.58
CA THR A 607 -4.67 -26.84 1.39
C THR A 607 -5.66 -26.20 2.38
N THR A 608 -5.21 -25.32 3.24
CA THR A 608 -6.03 -24.68 4.26
C THR A 608 -5.90 -23.15 4.18
N SER A 609 -6.92 -22.43 4.64
CA SER A 609 -6.92 -20.95 4.78
C SER A 609 -5.79 -20.40 5.68
N LEU A 610 -5.00 -21.27 6.31
CA LEU A 610 -3.82 -20.98 7.12
C LEU A 610 -2.50 -21.17 6.35
N GLY A 611 -2.56 -21.40 5.03
CA GLY A 611 -1.38 -21.47 4.18
C GLY A 611 -0.56 -20.19 4.15
N SER A 612 0.72 -20.29 3.80
CA SER A 612 1.57 -19.12 3.63
C SER A 612 1.10 -18.31 2.41
N GLN A 613 0.76 -17.06 2.65
CA GLN A 613 0.41 -16.12 1.57
C GLN A 613 1.68 -15.57 0.92
N PHE A 614 1.65 -15.43 -0.39
CA PHE A 614 2.72 -14.80 -1.18
C PHE A 614 2.10 -14.05 -2.37
N THR A 615 2.82 -13.04 -2.85
CA THR A 615 2.40 -12.33 -4.05
C THR A 615 2.97 -13.00 -5.28
N LEU A 616 2.09 -13.44 -6.18
CA LEU A 616 2.43 -14.00 -7.47
C LEU A 616 2.49 -12.89 -8.52
N LEU A 617 3.63 -12.76 -9.20
CA LEU A 617 3.80 -11.87 -10.35
C LEU A 617 4.00 -12.71 -11.61
N THR A 618 3.05 -12.62 -12.53
CA THR A 618 3.11 -13.30 -13.84
C THR A 618 3.45 -12.28 -14.92
N VAL A 619 4.47 -12.56 -15.72
CA VAL A 619 4.98 -11.65 -16.76
C VAL A 619 5.37 -12.40 -18.02
N ASP A 620 5.31 -11.72 -19.16
CA ASP A 620 5.94 -12.21 -20.40
C ASP A 620 7.46 -12.00 -20.29
N PRO A 621 8.28 -13.05 -20.26
CA PRO A 621 9.71 -12.92 -20.01
C PRO A 621 10.46 -12.15 -21.11
N ILE A 622 9.98 -12.13 -22.34
CA ILE A 622 10.66 -11.47 -23.47
C ILE A 622 10.45 -9.96 -23.43
N ASP A 623 9.19 -9.53 -23.36
CA ASP A 623 8.82 -8.13 -23.41
C ASP A 623 9.05 -7.42 -22.06
N PHE A 624 8.87 -8.13 -20.94
CA PHE A 624 9.05 -7.58 -19.61
C PHE A 624 10.45 -7.01 -19.34
N GLN A 625 11.49 -7.66 -19.88
CA GLN A 625 12.87 -7.18 -19.77
C GLN A 625 13.10 -5.79 -20.39
N GLN A 626 12.28 -5.40 -21.37
CA GLN A 626 12.41 -4.13 -22.09
C GLN A 626 11.61 -3.01 -21.44
N VAL A 627 10.59 -3.36 -20.66
CA VAL A 627 9.63 -2.43 -20.06
C VAL A 627 9.88 -2.22 -18.56
N ALA A 628 10.32 -3.28 -17.86
CA ALA A 628 10.44 -3.24 -16.43
C ALA A 628 11.57 -2.32 -15.95
N TRP A 629 11.21 -1.40 -15.04
CA TRP A 629 12.19 -0.62 -14.32
C TRP A 629 12.87 -1.47 -13.25
N PHE A 630 14.18 -1.56 -13.30
CA PHE A 630 14.98 -2.35 -12.39
C PHE A 630 16.25 -1.59 -12.00
N ARG A 631 16.61 -1.63 -10.72
CA ARG A 631 17.79 -0.96 -10.18
C ARG A 631 18.90 -1.99 -9.94
N ASP A 632 20.14 -1.66 -10.33
CA ASP A 632 21.29 -2.56 -10.29
C ASP A 632 21.61 -3.13 -8.90
N ASP A 633 21.17 -2.47 -7.81
CA ASP A 633 21.41 -2.91 -6.44
C ASP A 633 20.28 -3.77 -5.83
N PHE A 634 19.25 -4.12 -6.62
CA PHE A 634 18.22 -5.08 -6.20
C PHE A 634 18.74 -6.51 -6.19
N THR A 635 19.83 -6.77 -6.88
CA THR A 635 20.51 -8.06 -6.94
C THR A 635 21.99 -7.88 -6.64
N ASP A 636 22.69 -9.00 -6.45
CA ASP A 636 24.15 -9.02 -6.40
C ASP A 636 24.72 -8.47 -7.73
N SER A 637 25.83 -7.76 -7.65
CA SER A 637 26.44 -7.00 -8.75
C SER A 637 26.73 -7.79 -10.04
N GLU A 638 26.54 -9.10 -10.01
CA GLU A 638 26.78 -10.02 -11.14
C GLU A 638 25.47 -10.44 -11.85
N THR A 639 24.28 -10.14 -11.28
CA THR A 639 22.99 -10.60 -11.81
C THR A 639 22.15 -9.43 -12.33
N SER A 640 21.95 -9.35 -13.63
CA SER A 640 21.07 -8.37 -14.28
C SER A 640 19.63 -8.86 -14.34
N ILE A 641 18.65 -7.94 -14.59
CA ILE A 641 17.26 -8.30 -14.85
C ILE A 641 17.13 -9.33 -15.97
N HIS A 642 17.92 -9.18 -17.05
CA HIS A 642 17.93 -10.13 -18.16
C HIS A 642 18.26 -11.54 -17.69
N GLN A 643 19.29 -11.71 -16.86
CA GLN A 643 19.67 -13.03 -16.34
C GLN A 643 18.63 -13.62 -15.37
N LEU A 644 17.93 -12.77 -14.62
CA LEU A 644 16.84 -13.23 -13.73
C LEU A 644 15.67 -13.74 -14.56
N VAL A 645 15.25 -12.96 -15.53
CA VAL A 645 14.10 -13.28 -16.37
C VAL A 645 14.42 -14.44 -17.33
N ASP A 646 15.66 -14.53 -17.85
CA ASP A 646 16.10 -15.67 -18.63
C ASP A 646 16.03 -17.01 -17.84
N ARG A 647 16.28 -16.96 -16.52
CA ARG A 647 16.09 -18.15 -15.66
C ARG A 647 14.60 -18.52 -15.50
N LEU A 648 13.69 -17.55 -15.56
CA LEU A 648 12.25 -17.80 -15.56
C LEU A 648 11.77 -18.32 -16.94
N ALA A 649 12.41 -17.87 -18.01
CA ALA A 649 12.07 -18.21 -19.38
C ALA A 649 12.52 -19.62 -19.82
N VAL A 650 13.27 -20.33 -18.99
CA VAL A 650 13.92 -21.63 -19.33
C VAL A 650 12.94 -22.77 -19.61
N ARG A 651 11.62 -22.57 -19.42
CA ARG A 651 10.61 -23.49 -19.89
C ARG A 651 9.84 -22.89 -21.05
N VAL A 652 10.33 -23.11 -22.26
CA VAL A 652 9.48 -23.04 -23.45
C VAL A 652 8.44 -24.11 -23.26
N LEU A 653 7.24 -23.71 -22.84
CA LEU A 653 6.09 -24.61 -22.92
C LEU A 653 5.95 -24.98 -24.41
N PRO A 654 5.77 -26.26 -24.74
CA PRO A 654 5.50 -26.65 -26.10
C PRO A 654 4.26 -25.89 -26.62
N ASP A 655 4.20 -25.66 -27.92
CA ASP A 655 3.03 -25.04 -28.54
C ASP A 655 1.77 -25.82 -28.13
N PRO A 656 0.68 -25.14 -27.81
CA PRO A 656 -0.56 -25.83 -27.42
C PRO A 656 -1.08 -26.67 -28.59
N ILE A 657 -1.73 -27.78 -28.27
CA ILE A 657 -2.34 -28.65 -29.27
C ILE A 657 -3.61 -27.99 -29.76
N VAL A 658 -3.62 -27.51 -30.98
CA VAL A 658 -4.80 -26.89 -31.59
C VAL A 658 -5.80 -27.97 -32.00
N ILE A 659 -6.99 -27.91 -31.45
CA ILE A 659 -8.11 -28.81 -31.80
C ILE A 659 -8.69 -28.37 -33.18
N PRO A 660 -9.03 -29.31 -34.07
CA PRO A 660 -9.68 -28.97 -35.34
C PRO A 660 -10.95 -28.12 -35.12
N PRO A 661 -11.17 -27.11 -36.00
CA PRO A 661 -12.37 -26.27 -35.85
C PRO A 661 -13.66 -27.10 -35.98
N ASN A 662 -14.68 -26.73 -35.23
CA ASN A 662 -15.99 -27.40 -35.12
C ASN A 662 -15.94 -28.81 -34.44
N ALA A 663 -14.93 -29.08 -33.64
CA ALA A 663 -14.92 -30.25 -32.80
C ALA A 663 -16.10 -30.18 -31.78
N SER A 664 -16.87 -31.24 -31.68
CA SER A 664 -18.02 -31.32 -30.78
C SER A 664 -17.73 -32.16 -29.52
N GLU A 665 -16.89 -33.18 -29.67
CA GLU A 665 -16.51 -34.06 -28.57
C GLU A 665 -15.00 -34.40 -28.66
N MET A 666 -14.35 -34.52 -27.52
CA MET A 666 -12.98 -34.98 -27.42
C MET A 666 -12.92 -36.26 -26.61
N SER A 667 -12.09 -37.20 -27.00
CA SER A 667 -11.85 -38.41 -26.24
C SER A 667 -10.37 -38.74 -26.17
N ILE A 668 -9.93 -39.36 -25.07
CA ILE A 668 -8.54 -39.79 -24.84
C ILE A 668 -8.56 -41.16 -24.16
N LEU A 669 -7.68 -42.06 -24.60
CA LEU A 669 -7.45 -43.32 -23.92
C LEU A 669 -6.41 -43.08 -22.80
N ALA A 670 -6.72 -43.56 -21.58
CA ALA A 670 -5.84 -43.42 -20.46
C ALA A 670 -5.85 -44.67 -19.57
N LYS A 671 -4.71 -44.94 -18.92
CA LYS A 671 -4.53 -46.06 -17.99
C LYS A 671 -3.58 -45.64 -16.90
N ASN A 672 -3.76 -46.07 -15.67
CA ASN A 672 -2.78 -45.95 -14.62
C ASN A 672 -2.31 -47.32 -14.09
N GLU A 673 -1.01 -47.44 -13.79
CA GLU A 673 -0.42 -48.70 -13.33
C GLU A 673 0.70 -48.42 -12.28
N PRO A 674 0.65 -49.03 -11.08
CA PRO A 674 -0.45 -49.83 -10.54
C PRO A 674 -1.76 -49.03 -10.43
N PHE A 675 -2.89 -49.71 -10.58
CA PHE A 675 -4.19 -49.05 -10.53
C PHE A 675 -4.41 -48.34 -9.21
N THR A 676 -4.67 -47.05 -9.29
CA THR A 676 -4.96 -46.16 -8.16
C THR A 676 -6.41 -45.67 -8.27
N PRO A 677 -7.31 -46.13 -7.37
CA PRO A 677 -8.71 -45.71 -7.41
C PRO A 677 -8.85 -44.24 -7.04
N ARG A 678 -9.89 -43.56 -7.55
CA ARG A 678 -10.19 -42.14 -7.35
C ARG A 678 -9.17 -41.16 -7.98
N LEU A 679 -8.35 -41.65 -8.87
CA LEU A 679 -7.54 -40.79 -9.72
C LEU A 679 -8.40 -40.32 -10.88
N GLU A 680 -8.46 -39.08 -11.16
CA GLU A 680 -9.21 -38.46 -12.28
C GLU A 680 -8.24 -37.89 -13.30
N LEU A 681 -8.64 -37.99 -14.58
CA LEU A 681 -7.92 -37.36 -15.69
C LEU A 681 -8.60 -36.03 -15.99
N TRP A 682 -7.79 -34.97 -16.03
CA TRP A 682 -8.25 -33.65 -16.33
C TRP A 682 -7.47 -33.05 -17.50
N VAL A 683 -8.12 -32.26 -18.34
CA VAL A 683 -7.50 -31.56 -19.46
C VAL A 683 -7.76 -30.07 -19.31
N VAL A 684 -6.72 -29.26 -19.48
CA VAL A 684 -6.86 -27.81 -19.47
C VAL A 684 -6.91 -27.32 -20.90
N LEU A 685 -8.01 -26.70 -21.25
CA LEU A 685 -8.25 -26.12 -22.57
C LEU A 685 -8.13 -24.61 -22.49
N ARG A 686 -7.73 -24.01 -23.61
CA ARG A 686 -7.88 -22.59 -23.86
C ARG A 686 -8.87 -22.40 -25.00
N ASP A 687 -9.90 -21.59 -24.79
CA ASP A 687 -10.92 -21.30 -25.80
C ASP A 687 -10.52 -20.16 -26.73
N GLY A 688 -11.37 -19.87 -27.72
CA GLY A 688 -11.14 -18.83 -28.74
C GLY A 688 -11.09 -17.39 -28.16
N PHE A 689 -11.57 -17.17 -26.94
CA PHE A 689 -11.43 -15.90 -26.22
C PHE A 689 -10.13 -15.81 -25.40
N GLY A 690 -9.41 -16.95 -25.29
CA GLY A 690 -8.20 -17.07 -24.48
C GLY A 690 -8.45 -17.47 -23.02
N ASP A 691 -9.70 -17.78 -22.66
CA ASP A 691 -10.06 -18.28 -21.33
C ASP A 691 -9.62 -19.73 -21.15
N SER A 692 -9.10 -20.06 -19.96
CA SER A 692 -8.67 -21.42 -19.64
C SER A 692 -9.76 -22.17 -18.88
N HIS A 693 -10.10 -23.37 -19.34
CA HIS A 693 -11.10 -24.25 -18.77
C HIS A 693 -10.47 -25.58 -18.38
N THR A 694 -10.72 -26.02 -17.15
CA THR A 694 -10.26 -27.33 -16.68
C THR A 694 -11.42 -28.32 -16.76
N ILE A 695 -11.30 -29.35 -17.59
CA ILE A 695 -12.36 -30.31 -17.89
C ILE A 695 -11.99 -31.65 -17.31
N ASN A 696 -12.91 -32.25 -16.59
CA ASN A 696 -12.80 -33.63 -16.08
C ASN A 696 -13.13 -34.63 -17.21
N MET A 697 -12.15 -35.46 -17.56
CA MET A 697 -12.28 -36.49 -18.58
C MET A 697 -12.81 -37.82 -18.01
N GLY A 698 -12.88 -37.95 -16.72
CA GLY A 698 -13.36 -39.14 -16.01
C GLY A 698 -12.38 -39.69 -14.97
N GLU A 699 -12.88 -40.62 -14.16
CA GLU A 699 -12.09 -41.37 -13.17
C GLU A 699 -11.44 -42.59 -13.84
N PHE A 700 -10.18 -42.87 -13.51
CA PHE A 700 -9.45 -44.04 -14.02
C PHE A 700 -10.14 -45.35 -13.58
N GLU A 701 -10.29 -46.27 -14.52
CA GLU A 701 -10.78 -47.61 -14.29
C GLU A 701 -9.63 -48.62 -14.33
N GLU A 702 -9.87 -49.85 -13.89
CA GLU A 702 -8.87 -50.92 -13.98
C GLU A 702 -8.64 -51.32 -15.47
N GLY A 703 -7.49 -50.94 -16.00
CA GLY A 703 -7.14 -51.08 -17.42
C GLY A 703 -7.29 -49.76 -18.20
N TRP A 704 -7.39 -49.84 -19.51
CA TRP A 704 -7.62 -48.69 -20.37
C TRP A 704 -9.07 -48.21 -20.29
N PHE A 705 -9.26 -46.92 -19.99
CA PHE A 705 -10.57 -46.30 -20.09
C PHE A 705 -10.54 -45.19 -21.12
N ARG A 706 -11.68 -44.78 -21.64
CA ARG A 706 -11.84 -43.69 -22.58
C ARG A 706 -12.50 -42.52 -21.85
N GLY A 707 -11.70 -41.52 -21.54
CA GLY A 707 -12.21 -40.25 -21.04
C GLY A 707 -12.83 -39.44 -22.19
N THR A 708 -13.98 -38.80 -21.98
CA THR A 708 -14.66 -37.98 -22.97
C THR A 708 -15.05 -36.62 -22.42
N ALA A 709 -15.06 -35.60 -23.29
CA ALA A 709 -15.48 -34.24 -22.93
C ALA A 709 -16.22 -33.58 -24.10
N ASP A 710 -17.30 -32.89 -23.81
CA ASP A 710 -18.07 -32.10 -24.76
C ASP A 710 -17.38 -30.76 -25.01
N LEU A 711 -17.03 -30.49 -26.25
CA LEU A 711 -16.36 -29.25 -26.68
C LEU A 711 -17.35 -28.24 -27.31
N SER A 712 -18.59 -28.64 -27.54
CA SER A 712 -19.58 -27.83 -28.26
C SER A 712 -19.93 -26.52 -27.54
N THR A 713 -19.67 -26.46 -26.24
CA THR A 713 -19.96 -25.30 -25.38
C THR A 713 -18.83 -24.25 -25.38
N TYR A 714 -17.65 -24.60 -25.90
CA TYR A 714 -16.49 -23.70 -25.84
C TYR A 714 -16.30 -22.92 -27.15
N PRO A 715 -16.06 -21.59 -27.09
CA PRO A 715 -15.75 -20.81 -28.27
C PRO A 715 -14.51 -21.31 -29.00
N GLN A 716 -14.61 -21.43 -30.33
CA GLN A 716 -13.52 -21.91 -31.18
C GLN A 716 -12.58 -20.77 -31.59
N PRO A 717 -11.29 -20.99 -31.80
CA PRO A 717 -10.57 -22.27 -31.71
C PRO A 717 -10.31 -22.71 -30.26
N VAL A 718 -10.25 -24.00 -30.02
CA VAL A 718 -9.92 -24.60 -28.73
C VAL A 718 -8.50 -25.18 -28.80
N GLU A 719 -7.70 -24.95 -27.79
CA GLU A 719 -6.32 -25.44 -27.68
C GLU A 719 -6.14 -26.22 -26.37
N ILE A 720 -5.49 -27.37 -26.40
CA ILE A 720 -5.10 -28.10 -25.19
C ILE A 720 -3.77 -27.54 -24.70
N THR A 721 -3.75 -27.03 -23.48
CA THR A 721 -2.56 -26.46 -22.86
C THR A 721 -1.87 -27.39 -21.87
N SER A 722 -2.61 -28.29 -21.20
CA SER A 722 -2.05 -29.32 -20.33
C SER A 722 -3.00 -30.49 -20.13
N ILE A 723 -2.43 -31.64 -19.76
CA ILE A 723 -3.15 -32.83 -19.28
C ILE A 723 -2.65 -33.07 -17.85
N GLN A 724 -3.58 -33.27 -16.94
CA GLN A 724 -3.30 -33.37 -15.50
C GLN A 724 -4.04 -34.55 -14.89
N THR A 725 -3.48 -35.12 -13.83
CA THR A 725 -4.17 -36.08 -13.00
C THR A 725 -4.46 -35.50 -11.64
N PHE A 726 -5.64 -35.72 -11.12
CA PHE A 726 -6.09 -35.22 -9.83
C PHE A 726 -6.62 -36.35 -8.97
N MET A 727 -6.17 -36.43 -7.72
CA MET A 727 -6.66 -37.41 -6.78
C MET A 727 -7.84 -36.86 -5.96
N LYS A 728 -9.00 -37.45 -6.12
CA LYS A 728 -10.22 -37.08 -5.40
C LYS A 728 -10.17 -37.63 -3.97
N VAL A 729 -9.64 -36.87 -3.04
CA VAL A 729 -9.56 -37.18 -1.60
C VAL A 729 -9.04 -38.62 -1.33
N GLY A 730 -7.77 -38.73 -1.13
CA GLY A 730 -7.11 -39.99 -0.75
C GLY A 730 -6.29 -39.81 0.54
N PRO A 731 -5.95 -40.87 1.23
CA PRO A 731 -4.96 -40.83 2.30
C PRO A 731 -3.58 -40.43 1.74
N ASP A 732 -2.78 -39.77 2.57
CA ASP A 732 -1.41 -39.28 2.30
C ASP A 732 -0.40 -40.38 1.83
N SER A 733 -0.85 -41.53 1.44
CA SER A 733 -0.05 -42.72 1.15
C SER A 733 -0.53 -43.51 -0.07
N ALA A 734 -1.08 -42.86 -1.11
CA ALA A 734 -1.29 -43.57 -2.37
C ALA A 734 0.08 -43.91 -2.98
N PRO A 735 0.31 -45.17 -3.41
CA PRO A 735 1.54 -45.49 -4.08
C PRO A 735 1.67 -44.71 -5.39
N PRO A 736 2.87 -44.27 -5.77
CA PRO A 736 3.07 -43.65 -7.06
C PRO A 736 2.59 -44.60 -8.17
N SER A 737 1.84 -44.06 -9.14
CA SER A 737 1.37 -44.78 -10.29
C SER A 737 1.81 -44.10 -11.56
N ASP A 738 2.22 -44.87 -12.55
CA ASP A 738 2.52 -44.38 -13.90
C ASP A 738 1.21 -44.18 -14.65
N VAL A 739 1.08 -43.09 -15.40
CA VAL A 739 -0.09 -42.78 -16.22
C VAL A 739 0.31 -42.91 -17.68
N PHE A 740 -0.46 -43.72 -18.41
CA PHE A 740 -0.31 -43.96 -19.82
C PHE A 740 -1.45 -43.26 -20.55
N LEU A 741 -1.13 -42.52 -21.61
CA LEU A 741 -2.08 -41.83 -22.48
C LEU A 741 -1.92 -42.36 -23.91
N ASP A 742 -3.03 -42.50 -24.63
CA ASP A 742 -3.02 -42.89 -26.02
C ASP A 742 -4.25 -42.29 -26.76
N ASP A 743 -4.18 -42.21 -28.07
CA ASP A 743 -5.27 -41.87 -28.96
C ASP A 743 -6.16 -40.70 -28.52
N LEU A 744 -5.62 -39.45 -28.57
CA LEU A 744 -6.44 -38.25 -28.45
C LEU A 744 -7.25 -38.07 -29.74
N MET A 745 -8.55 -38.28 -29.69
CA MET A 745 -9.45 -38.19 -30.82
C MET A 745 -10.48 -37.08 -30.61
N VAL A 746 -10.96 -36.49 -31.70
CA VAL A 746 -12.05 -35.52 -31.71
C VAL A 746 -13.11 -35.90 -32.74
N ASP A 747 -14.34 -35.67 -32.38
CA ASP A 747 -15.49 -35.77 -33.29
C ASP A 747 -15.85 -34.41 -33.85
N THR A 748 -16.07 -34.32 -35.14
CA THR A 748 -16.57 -33.14 -35.83
C THR A 748 -17.96 -33.46 -36.42
N PRO A 749 -18.79 -32.47 -36.78
CA PRO A 749 -20.10 -32.72 -37.42
C PRO A 749 -20.01 -33.54 -38.69
N GLU A 750 -18.86 -33.57 -39.34
CA GLU A 750 -18.62 -34.40 -40.52
C GLU A 750 -18.40 -35.88 -40.14
N THR A 751 -17.87 -36.15 -38.97
CA THR A 751 -17.57 -37.49 -38.45
C THR A 751 -18.68 -38.05 -37.56
N VAL A 752 -19.54 -37.22 -37.02
CA VAL A 752 -20.70 -37.63 -36.23
C VAL A 752 -21.66 -38.48 -37.10
N GLY A 753 -21.75 -39.76 -36.78
CA GLY A 753 -22.59 -40.74 -37.49
C GLY A 753 -21.83 -41.59 -38.52
N THR A 754 -20.57 -41.34 -38.84
CA THR A 754 -19.73 -42.24 -39.69
C THR A 754 -18.93 -43.22 -38.84
N GLY A 755 -18.76 -42.99 -37.54
CA GLY A 755 -17.95 -43.79 -36.61
C GLY A 755 -16.45 -43.65 -36.81
N GLU A 756 -16.01 -42.63 -37.55
CA GLU A 756 -14.58 -42.31 -37.78
C GLU A 756 -14.27 -40.99 -37.06
N SER A 757 -13.71 -41.02 -35.84
CA SER A 757 -13.19 -39.87 -35.12
C SER A 757 -11.87 -39.43 -35.72
N HIS A 758 -11.54 -38.14 -35.63
CA HIS A 758 -10.30 -37.61 -36.11
C HIS A 758 -9.21 -37.73 -35.03
N LEU A 759 -8.11 -38.43 -35.34
CA LEU A 759 -6.96 -38.59 -34.48
C LEU A 759 -6.17 -37.26 -34.44
N VAL A 760 -6.02 -36.68 -33.28
CA VAL A 760 -5.25 -35.44 -33.06
C VAL A 760 -3.81 -35.79 -32.68
N ILE A 761 -3.63 -36.73 -31.75
CA ILE A 761 -2.32 -37.20 -31.27
C ILE A 761 -2.39 -38.68 -30.93
N ASP A 762 -1.38 -39.45 -31.31
CA ASP A 762 -1.18 -40.86 -30.98
C ASP A 762 -0.20 -41.09 -29.80
N PHE A 763 0.33 -40.04 -29.19
CA PHE A 763 1.31 -40.04 -28.11
C PHE A 763 2.60 -40.83 -28.34
N ASN A 764 2.85 -41.29 -29.55
CA ASN A 764 4.06 -42.03 -29.90
C ASN A 764 5.29 -41.16 -30.09
N ASP A 765 5.12 -39.83 -30.19
CA ASP A 765 6.18 -38.85 -30.29
C ASP A 765 6.22 -37.94 -29.05
N ASN A 766 7.36 -37.95 -28.36
CA ASN A 766 7.55 -37.17 -27.13
C ASN A 766 8.07 -35.73 -27.38
N ALA A 767 8.20 -35.30 -28.63
CA ALA A 767 8.75 -33.98 -28.95
C ALA A 767 7.93 -32.79 -28.42
N PHE A 768 6.67 -33.03 -28.09
CA PHE A 768 5.71 -31.98 -27.67
C PHE A 768 5.43 -31.92 -26.16
N TRP A 769 5.98 -32.85 -25.38
CA TRP A 769 5.62 -33.00 -23.98
C TRP A 769 6.74 -32.53 -23.05
N THR A 770 6.40 -31.79 -22.02
CA THR A 770 7.30 -31.38 -20.96
C THR A 770 6.64 -31.70 -19.62
N GLY A 771 7.27 -32.55 -18.81
CA GLY A 771 6.82 -32.82 -17.45
C GLY A 771 6.88 -31.56 -16.60
N LEU A 772 5.79 -31.25 -15.90
CA LEU A 772 5.77 -30.18 -14.90
C LEU A 772 6.16 -30.79 -13.55
N PRO A 773 7.04 -30.15 -12.75
CA PRO A 773 7.37 -30.66 -11.42
C PRO A 773 6.12 -30.71 -10.55
N THR A 774 6.02 -31.76 -9.75
CA THR A 774 5.01 -31.84 -8.70
C THR A 774 5.30 -30.83 -7.58
N ALA A 775 4.31 -30.54 -6.73
CA ALA A 775 4.45 -29.66 -5.57
C ALA A 775 5.59 -30.08 -4.60
N GLU A 776 6.02 -31.35 -4.66
CA GLU A 776 7.11 -31.92 -3.84
C GLU A 776 8.49 -31.83 -4.51
N GLY A 777 8.58 -31.28 -5.73
CA GLY A 777 9.85 -31.11 -6.45
C GLY A 777 10.38 -32.37 -7.11
N GLU A 778 9.62 -33.45 -7.18
CA GLU A 778 9.92 -34.62 -7.99
C GLU A 778 9.64 -34.32 -9.47
N ASP A 779 10.65 -34.53 -10.32
CA ASP A 779 10.47 -34.47 -11.77
C ASP A 779 9.49 -35.56 -12.20
N THR A 780 8.36 -35.19 -12.74
CA THR A 780 7.51 -36.10 -13.48
C THR A 780 8.22 -36.40 -14.81
N GLY A 781 9.10 -37.41 -14.79
CA GLY A 781 9.68 -37.95 -16.01
C GLY A 781 8.57 -38.53 -16.87
N TYR A 782 8.53 -38.20 -18.15
CA TYR A 782 7.72 -38.94 -19.11
C TYR A 782 8.62 -39.65 -20.11
N SER A 783 8.16 -40.79 -20.54
CA SER A 783 8.81 -41.60 -21.59
C SER A 783 7.76 -42.12 -22.55
N THR A 784 8.10 -42.24 -23.81
CA THR A 784 7.26 -42.96 -24.76
C THR A 784 7.68 -44.43 -24.73
N GLU A 785 6.75 -45.32 -24.37
CA GLU A 785 6.88 -46.75 -24.57
C GLU A 785 6.03 -47.10 -25.77
N THR A 786 6.67 -47.54 -26.87
CA THR A 786 5.96 -48.20 -28.01
C THR A 786 5.89 -49.68 -27.72
N GLU A 787 4.70 -50.23 -27.59
CA GLU A 787 4.50 -51.68 -27.72
C GLU A 787 4.66 -52.16 -29.14
#